data_78c1f5dda6352aac4b4b9ee0c2ebba63
#
_entry.id   78c1f5dda6352aac4b4b9ee0c2ebba63
#
_cell.length_a   1.000
_cell.length_b   1.000
_cell.length_c   1.000
_cell.angle_alpha   90.00
_cell.angle_beta   90.00
_cell.angle_gamma   90.00
#
_symmetry.space_group_name_H-M   'P 1'
#
loop_
_entity.id
_entity.type
_entity.pdbx_description
1 polymer ?
#
loop_
_entity_poly.entity_id
_entity_poly.type
_entity_poly.pdbx_seq_one_letter_code
_entity_poly.pdbx_strand_id
1 'polypeptide(L)'
;MLLIDELIEKVKSYNENADIDLIMRAYKMAEENHKGQKRNSGEDYIIHPLNVSLILADMNMDTATIVAGLLHDVVEDTKVTLEDVKNEFGEEIADLVDGVTKLKKLNYKNKEEKQAENIRKMVLAMAKDIRVIIVKLADRLHNMRTLEYMTDAKKIEKATETVEIYAPIADRLGMSRIKWELEDLSLRYLDEEGYYELVDMVNKRRNEREDLINHIIKLLEDNLKNVGIECEIKGRPKNFYSIYKKMKKKGKVFDEIYDLSAVRILTHSVKDCYGALGVVHTLFKPIPGRFKDYIAMPKPNKYQSLHTTVIDNNGETFEVQIRTYEMHQTAEYGIAAHWKYKAGVSKETAFDENLTWLRQLLEWQKDLNDPGDFMDTLKIDFFADEVFVFTPRGDVINLPEGSTPIDFAYRIHSQVGNTCVGAKVNGRIVPLNYTLQSGNIVDVITNPNTSPSLDWLKIVKSPQARKKIQQYFKVKDKEKNIERGRDAIEREVKKLGYETHKILRDDWLEEVKEKLNMLSLDEMYAAVGFGTITTAQVTAKLQDIYNKHYKKDDKAIEEIVESKKRYNNQGIEVKGVDGVNVRIAKCCTPVPGDEIVGYITIGRGISVHRKDCKNLQNNVDPERLVEVKWENSNSTSYSASIEIRAFDKPNVIPDIASRVNDSRLSMSYLNAKVVKNGDAVIDITVEITDSEELERLMEKLKRINNVLEVYRIKAW
;
A
#
# COMPACT_ATOMS: atom_id res chain seq x y z
N MET A 1 -33.75 1.10 -20.25
CA MET A 1 -34.09 2.17 -21.18
C MET A 1 -33.92 3.53 -20.50
N LEU A 2 -34.49 3.80 -19.33
CA LEU A 2 -34.37 5.08 -18.60
C LEU A 2 -32.93 5.56 -18.30
N LEU A 3 -32.02 4.67 -17.90
CA LEU A 3 -30.65 5.04 -17.51
C LEU A 3 -29.75 5.45 -18.69
N ILE A 4 -29.90 4.83 -19.86
CA ILE A 4 -29.11 5.22 -21.05
C ILE A 4 -29.61 6.56 -21.58
N ASP A 5 -30.92 6.83 -21.53
CA ASP A 5 -31.48 8.10 -21.94
C ASP A 5 -30.97 9.23 -21.01
N GLU A 6 -30.93 8.98 -19.69
CA GLU A 6 -30.33 9.90 -18.71
C GLU A 6 -28.87 10.19 -19.00
N LEU A 7 -28.05 9.15 -19.33
CA LEU A 7 -26.65 9.32 -19.72
C LEU A 7 -26.51 10.23 -20.94
N ILE A 8 -27.33 9.99 -21.99
CA ILE A 8 -27.30 10.76 -23.21
C ILE A 8 -27.69 12.23 -22.96
N GLU A 9 -28.80 12.48 -22.25
CA GLU A 9 -29.21 13.82 -21.88
C GLU A 9 -28.13 14.56 -21.12
N LYS A 10 -27.52 13.88 -20.16
CA LYS A 10 -26.44 14.44 -19.35
C LYS A 10 -25.21 14.79 -20.18
N VAL A 11 -24.75 13.88 -21.05
CA VAL A 11 -23.62 14.14 -21.94
C VAL A 11 -23.92 15.31 -22.88
N LYS A 12 -25.10 15.38 -23.45
CA LYS A 12 -25.54 16.51 -24.31
C LYS A 12 -25.56 17.85 -23.55
N SER A 13 -25.86 17.86 -22.28
CA SER A 13 -25.94 19.09 -21.49
C SER A 13 -24.60 19.83 -21.33
N TYR A 14 -23.48 19.13 -21.47
CA TYR A 14 -22.14 19.74 -21.36
C TYR A 14 -21.30 19.60 -22.66
N ASN A 15 -21.66 18.71 -23.58
CA ASN A 15 -20.95 18.49 -24.84
C ASN A 15 -21.98 18.30 -25.99
N GLU A 16 -22.32 19.39 -26.66
CA GLU A 16 -23.27 19.37 -27.78
C GLU A 16 -22.77 18.58 -29.01
N ASN A 17 -21.44 18.43 -29.13
CA ASN A 17 -20.79 17.70 -30.22
C ASN A 17 -20.43 16.25 -29.85
N ALA A 18 -20.99 15.71 -28.79
CA ALA A 18 -20.71 14.31 -28.37
C ALA A 18 -21.20 13.33 -29.44
N ASP A 19 -20.39 12.33 -29.77
CA ASP A 19 -20.77 11.23 -30.66
C ASP A 19 -21.70 10.26 -29.90
N ILE A 20 -22.99 10.52 -30.00
CA ILE A 20 -24.05 9.74 -29.37
C ILE A 20 -24.16 8.35 -29.99
N ASP A 21 -23.91 8.22 -31.31
CA ASP A 21 -23.96 6.94 -32.00
C ASP A 21 -22.84 6.00 -31.47
N LEU A 22 -21.67 6.55 -31.16
CA LEU A 22 -20.55 5.81 -30.53
C LEU A 22 -20.94 5.31 -29.14
N ILE A 23 -21.56 6.15 -28.31
CA ILE A 23 -22.06 5.78 -26.98
C ILE A 23 -23.10 4.65 -27.06
N MET A 24 -24.04 4.77 -28.00
CA MET A 24 -25.11 3.80 -28.22
C MET A 24 -24.57 2.45 -28.71
N ARG A 25 -23.55 2.43 -29.58
CA ARG A 25 -22.88 1.20 -30.03
C ARG A 25 -22.17 0.51 -28.86
N ALA A 26 -21.46 1.27 -28.02
CA ALA A 26 -20.80 0.76 -26.85
C ALA A 26 -21.80 0.17 -25.83
N TYR A 27 -22.91 0.86 -25.59
CA TYR A 27 -23.99 0.36 -24.75
C TYR A 27 -24.54 -0.98 -25.26
N LYS A 28 -24.85 -1.07 -26.57
CA LYS A 28 -25.37 -2.31 -27.17
C LYS A 28 -24.37 -3.46 -27.05
N MET A 29 -23.08 -3.22 -27.32
CA MET A 29 -22.04 -4.22 -27.15
C MET A 29 -21.97 -4.71 -25.69
N ALA A 30 -22.01 -3.81 -24.72
CA ALA A 30 -21.99 -4.18 -23.30
C ALA A 30 -23.26 -4.95 -22.90
N GLU A 31 -24.44 -4.49 -23.32
CA GLU A 31 -25.74 -5.13 -23.02
C GLU A 31 -25.82 -6.56 -23.59
N GLU A 32 -25.45 -6.76 -24.85
CA GLU A 32 -25.49 -8.06 -25.53
C GLU A 32 -24.53 -9.05 -24.89
N ASN A 33 -23.30 -8.62 -24.56
CA ASN A 33 -22.27 -9.51 -24.03
C ASN A 33 -22.42 -9.79 -22.53
N HIS A 34 -23.08 -8.93 -21.75
CA HIS A 34 -23.44 -9.19 -20.36
C HIS A 34 -24.84 -9.78 -20.18
N LYS A 35 -25.54 -10.11 -21.28
CA LYS A 35 -26.90 -10.68 -21.23
C LYS A 35 -26.95 -11.93 -20.41
N GLY A 36 -27.83 -11.96 -19.41
CA GLY A 36 -28.00 -13.08 -18.47
C GLY A 36 -27.02 -13.11 -17.31
N GLN A 37 -26.03 -12.23 -17.28
CA GLN A 37 -25.20 -12.03 -16.09
C GLN A 37 -25.95 -11.16 -15.08
N LYS A 38 -25.84 -11.54 -13.78
CA LYS A 38 -26.45 -10.78 -12.69
C LYS A 38 -25.40 -10.37 -11.66
N ARG A 39 -25.59 -9.24 -11.05
CA ARG A 39 -24.81 -8.81 -9.89
C ARG A 39 -25.27 -9.52 -8.62
N ASN A 40 -24.49 -9.41 -7.54
CA ASN A 40 -24.87 -9.95 -6.22
C ASN A 40 -26.17 -9.32 -5.68
N SER A 41 -26.55 -8.12 -6.14
CA SER A 41 -27.83 -7.46 -5.86
C SER A 41 -29.04 -8.13 -6.55
N GLY A 42 -28.80 -9.02 -7.54
CA GLY A 42 -29.82 -9.63 -8.38
C GLY A 42 -30.17 -8.82 -9.64
N GLU A 43 -29.67 -7.59 -9.78
CA GLU A 43 -29.84 -6.73 -10.95
C GLU A 43 -29.04 -7.24 -12.16
N ASP A 44 -29.48 -6.85 -13.36
CA ASP A 44 -28.74 -7.14 -14.59
C ASP A 44 -27.39 -6.41 -14.62
N TYR A 45 -26.34 -7.10 -15.08
CA TYR A 45 -24.96 -6.60 -14.99
C TYR A 45 -24.75 -5.28 -15.69
N ILE A 46 -25.48 -4.99 -16.80
CA ILE A 46 -25.38 -3.76 -17.58
C ILE A 46 -25.65 -2.48 -16.76
N ILE A 47 -26.38 -2.59 -15.66
CA ILE A 47 -26.65 -1.46 -14.74
C ILE A 47 -25.35 -0.88 -14.18
N HIS A 48 -24.32 -1.74 -13.96
CA HIS A 48 -23.04 -1.30 -13.46
C HIS A 48 -22.26 -0.39 -14.42
N PRO A 49 -21.92 -0.78 -15.64
CA PRO A 49 -21.21 0.08 -16.57
C PRO A 49 -22.00 1.35 -16.94
N LEU A 50 -23.34 1.29 -16.94
CA LEU A 50 -24.16 2.50 -17.10
C LEU A 50 -23.96 3.47 -15.94
N ASN A 51 -24.02 3.02 -14.69
CA ASN A 51 -23.78 3.90 -13.53
C ASN A 51 -22.34 4.42 -13.49
N VAL A 52 -21.35 3.61 -13.87
CA VAL A 52 -19.96 4.08 -14.00
C VAL A 52 -19.89 5.22 -15.01
N SER A 53 -20.54 5.07 -16.17
CA SER A 53 -20.58 6.11 -17.21
C SER A 53 -21.36 7.35 -16.79
N LEU A 54 -22.43 7.20 -15.98
CA LEU A 54 -23.12 8.33 -15.36
C LEU A 54 -22.23 9.12 -14.40
N ILE A 55 -21.45 8.42 -13.58
CA ILE A 55 -20.46 9.06 -12.67
C ILE A 55 -19.41 9.82 -13.50
N LEU A 56 -18.95 9.26 -14.64
CA LEU A 56 -18.04 9.94 -15.56
C LEU A 56 -18.68 11.14 -16.22
N ALA A 57 -19.95 11.05 -16.60
CA ALA A 57 -20.72 12.18 -17.15
C ALA A 57 -20.95 13.29 -16.10
N ASP A 58 -21.13 12.95 -14.80
CA ASP A 58 -21.17 13.93 -13.70
C ASP A 58 -19.87 14.75 -13.60
N MET A 59 -18.76 14.19 -14.04
CA MET A 59 -17.45 14.85 -14.09
C MET A 59 -17.19 15.57 -15.42
N ASN A 60 -18.18 15.61 -16.33
CA ASN A 60 -18.09 16.20 -17.67
C ASN A 60 -16.94 15.60 -18.52
N MET A 61 -16.74 14.27 -18.46
CA MET A 61 -15.71 13.58 -19.23
C MET A 61 -16.05 13.50 -20.72
N ASP A 62 -14.99 13.33 -21.56
CA ASP A 62 -15.12 13.19 -23.00
C ASP A 62 -15.83 11.88 -23.41
N THR A 63 -16.28 11.84 -24.68
CA THR A 63 -17.00 10.68 -25.22
C THR A 63 -16.20 9.39 -25.15
N ALA A 64 -14.87 9.44 -25.40
CA ALA A 64 -14.01 8.27 -25.34
C ALA A 64 -13.95 7.67 -23.92
N THR A 65 -13.89 8.52 -22.90
CA THR A 65 -13.90 8.10 -21.48
C THR A 65 -15.26 7.51 -21.08
N ILE A 66 -16.37 8.10 -21.55
CA ILE A 66 -17.73 7.57 -21.32
C ILE A 66 -17.86 6.17 -21.93
N VAL A 67 -17.41 6.00 -23.18
CA VAL A 67 -17.42 4.70 -23.88
C VAL A 67 -16.51 3.69 -23.18
N ALA A 68 -15.32 4.09 -22.74
CA ALA A 68 -14.45 3.23 -21.95
C ALA A 68 -15.13 2.79 -20.63
N GLY A 69 -15.92 3.67 -20.00
CA GLY A 69 -16.75 3.35 -18.83
C GLY A 69 -17.81 2.29 -19.12
N LEU A 70 -18.47 2.34 -20.30
CA LEU A 70 -19.44 1.32 -20.72
C LEU A 70 -18.78 -0.04 -21.01
N LEU A 71 -17.53 -0.05 -21.50
CA LEU A 71 -16.84 -1.24 -21.99
C LEU A 71 -15.81 -1.81 -21.00
N HIS A 72 -15.58 -1.19 -19.84
CA HIS A 72 -14.45 -1.50 -18.94
C HIS A 72 -14.41 -2.95 -18.45
N ASP A 73 -15.56 -3.59 -18.25
CA ASP A 73 -15.67 -4.99 -17.81
C ASP A 73 -15.93 -5.97 -18.97
N VAL A 74 -16.25 -5.49 -20.19
CA VAL A 74 -16.59 -6.36 -21.33
C VAL A 74 -15.43 -7.31 -21.67
N VAL A 75 -14.19 -6.81 -21.73
CA VAL A 75 -12.99 -7.61 -22.00
C VAL A 75 -12.62 -8.50 -20.81
N GLU A 76 -12.95 -8.09 -19.56
CA GLU A 76 -12.65 -8.86 -18.37
C GLU A 76 -13.61 -10.05 -18.18
N ASP A 77 -14.89 -9.84 -18.37
CA ASP A 77 -15.95 -10.75 -17.92
C ASP A 77 -16.72 -11.43 -19.07
N THR A 78 -16.38 -11.13 -20.35
CA THR A 78 -17.02 -11.73 -21.51
C THR A 78 -16.03 -12.39 -22.47
N LYS A 79 -16.49 -12.78 -23.65
CA LYS A 79 -15.67 -13.36 -24.73
C LYS A 79 -15.07 -12.31 -25.67
N VAL A 80 -15.45 -11.06 -25.54
CA VAL A 80 -14.96 -9.95 -26.36
C VAL A 80 -13.47 -9.75 -26.07
N THR A 81 -12.69 -9.61 -27.13
CA THR A 81 -11.25 -9.37 -27.04
C THR A 81 -10.93 -7.88 -27.13
N LEU A 82 -9.75 -7.48 -26.69
CA LEU A 82 -9.27 -6.10 -26.86
C LEU A 82 -9.17 -5.70 -28.35
N GLU A 83 -8.85 -6.66 -29.21
CA GLU A 83 -8.80 -6.45 -30.66
C GLU A 83 -10.18 -6.15 -31.23
N ASP A 84 -11.24 -6.78 -30.75
CA ASP A 84 -12.61 -6.48 -31.14
C ASP A 84 -12.98 -5.04 -30.76
N VAL A 85 -12.63 -4.62 -29.53
CA VAL A 85 -12.84 -3.24 -29.08
C VAL A 85 -12.04 -2.26 -29.93
N LYS A 86 -10.79 -2.57 -30.27
CA LYS A 86 -9.93 -1.73 -31.13
C LYS A 86 -10.51 -1.57 -32.53
N ASN A 87 -11.02 -2.64 -33.13
CA ASN A 87 -11.59 -2.63 -34.48
C ASN A 87 -12.89 -1.84 -34.55
N GLU A 88 -13.72 -1.86 -33.51
CA GLU A 88 -15.04 -1.20 -33.51
C GLU A 88 -15.00 0.23 -32.99
N PHE A 89 -14.17 0.52 -31.97
CA PHE A 89 -14.16 1.82 -31.27
C PHE A 89 -12.84 2.59 -31.42
N GLY A 90 -11.81 1.99 -32.01
CA GLY A 90 -10.52 2.62 -32.24
C GLY A 90 -9.51 2.37 -31.12
N GLU A 91 -8.27 2.76 -31.40
CA GLU A 91 -7.11 2.48 -30.53
C GLU A 91 -7.20 3.23 -29.19
N GLU A 92 -7.65 4.48 -29.20
CA GLU A 92 -7.77 5.30 -27.99
C GLU A 92 -8.68 4.65 -26.93
N ILE A 93 -9.85 4.17 -27.33
CA ILE A 93 -10.81 3.53 -26.43
C ILE A 93 -10.29 2.16 -25.97
N ALA A 94 -9.68 1.40 -26.88
CA ALA A 94 -9.07 0.10 -26.55
C ALA A 94 -7.94 0.25 -25.51
N ASP A 95 -7.09 1.25 -25.64
CA ASP A 95 -6.01 1.54 -24.68
C ASP A 95 -6.56 1.92 -23.30
N LEU A 96 -7.64 2.70 -23.24
CA LEU A 96 -8.32 3.03 -21.98
C LEU A 96 -8.90 1.77 -21.32
N VAL A 97 -9.58 0.91 -22.08
CA VAL A 97 -10.16 -0.34 -21.59
C VAL A 97 -9.07 -1.31 -21.12
N ASP A 98 -7.95 -1.48 -21.86
CA ASP A 98 -6.82 -2.30 -21.40
C ASP A 98 -6.20 -1.79 -20.09
N GLY A 99 -6.06 -0.47 -20.00
CA GLY A 99 -5.52 0.15 -18.78
C GLY A 99 -6.34 -0.14 -17.53
N VAL A 100 -7.67 -0.22 -17.67
CA VAL A 100 -8.60 -0.51 -16.57
C VAL A 100 -8.68 -1.99 -16.26
N THR A 101 -8.43 -2.88 -17.24
CA THR A 101 -8.56 -4.34 -17.12
C THR A 101 -7.48 -4.94 -16.24
N LYS A 102 -7.85 -5.86 -15.33
CA LYS A 102 -6.93 -6.55 -14.42
C LYS A 102 -6.08 -7.61 -15.12
N LEU A 103 -4.92 -7.93 -14.55
CA LEU A 103 -4.03 -8.99 -15.04
C LEU A 103 -4.64 -10.38 -14.76
N LYS A 104 -5.03 -11.11 -15.82
CA LYS A 104 -5.69 -12.45 -15.69
C LYS A 104 -4.74 -13.65 -15.65
N LYS A 105 -3.48 -13.57 -16.10
CA LYS A 105 -2.70 -14.75 -16.55
C LYS A 105 -1.38 -15.02 -15.82
N LEU A 106 -1.05 -14.36 -14.70
CA LEU A 106 0.19 -14.64 -13.98
C LEU A 106 -0.08 -15.55 -12.78
N ASN A 107 0.77 -16.57 -12.60
CA ASN A 107 0.75 -17.40 -11.39
C ASN A 107 1.42 -16.63 -10.25
N TYR A 108 0.62 -15.98 -9.42
CA TYR A 108 1.09 -15.25 -8.25
C TYR A 108 1.32 -16.21 -7.07
N LYS A 109 2.35 -15.94 -6.26
CA LYS A 109 2.68 -16.74 -5.08
C LYS A 109 1.67 -16.54 -3.96
N ASN A 110 1.09 -15.34 -3.85
CA ASN A 110 0.09 -14.99 -2.84
C ASN A 110 -0.85 -13.88 -3.36
N LYS A 111 -1.88 -13.55 -2.54
CA LYS A 111 -2.89 -12.54 -2.84
C LYS A 111 -2.30 -11.11 -2.83
N GLU A 112 -1.31 -10.86 -1.98
CA GLU A 112 -0.64 -9.56 -1.83
C GLU A 112 0.18 -9.22 -3.08
N GLU A 113 0.94 -10.18 -3.61
CA GLU A 113 1.70 -10.03 -4.85
C GLU A 113 0.78 -9.71 -6.03
N LYS A 114 -0.38 -10.41 -6.13
CA LYS A 114 -1.39 -10.13 -7.17
C LYS A 114 -1.94 -8.70 -7.06
N GLN A 115 -2.22 -8.23 -5.85
CA GLN A 115 -2.73 -6.88 -5.61
C GLN A 115 -1.67 -5.83 -5.98
N ALA A 116 -0.41 -6.03 -5.57
CA ALA A 116 0.70 -5.15 -5.89
C ALA A 116 0.93 -5.02 -7.40
N GLU A 117 0.91 -6.13 -8.15
CA GLU A 117 1.06 -6.11 -9.61
C GLU A 117 -0.13 -5.46 -10.34
N ASN A 118 -1.36 -5.65 -9.87
CA ASN A 118 -2.52 -4.95 -10.42
C ASN A 118 -2.42 -3.43 -10.22
N ILE A 119 -1.98 -2.98 -9.05
CA ILE A 119 -1.77 -1.56 -8.76
C ILE A 119 -0.62 -1.01 -9.61
N ARG A 120 0.45 -1.79 -9.77
CA ARG A 120 1.57 -1.44 -10.65
C ARG A 120 1.14 -1.26 -12.10
N LYS A 121 0.34 -2.19 -12.66
CA LYS A 121 -0.23 -2.04 -14.01
C LYS A 121 -1.09 -0.78 -14.10
N MET A 122 -1.94 -0.53 -13.12
CA MET A 122 -2.78 0.65 -13.06
C MET A 122 -1.96 1.95 -13.07
N VAL A 123 -0.91 2.03 -12.26
CA VAL A 123 0.00 3.20 -12.21
C VAL A 123 0.70 3.41 -13.55
N LEU A 124 1.13 2.34 -14.23
CA LEU A 124 1.73 2.40 -15.56
C LEU A 124 0.75 2.88 -16.62
N ALA A 125 -0.46 2.36 -16.61
CA ALA A 125 -1.50 2.77 -17.55
C ALA A 125 -1.92 4.24 -17.31
N MET A 126 -2.04 4.65 -16.04
CA MET A 126 -2.32 6.03 -15.63
C MET A 126 -1.25 7.01 -16.11
N ALA A 127 0.01 6.57 -16.20
CA ALA A 127 1.10 7.39 -16.71
C ALA A 127 1.06 7.60 -18.23
N LYS A 128 0.41 6.68 -18.95
CA LYS A 128 0.13 6.84 -20.38
C LYS A 128 -1.08 7.74 -20.61
N ASP A 129 -2.17 7.46 -19.89
CA ASP A 129 -3.40 8.23 -19.95
C ASP A 129 -4.10 8.29 -18.58
N ILE A 130 -4.24 9.49 -18.04
CA ILE A 130 -4.84 9.70 -16.72
C ILE A 130 -6.32 9.31 -16.66
N ARG A 131 -7.01 9.26 -17.82
CA ARG A 131 -8.42 8.86 -17.89
C ARG A 131 -8.64 7.43 -17.36
N VAL A 132 -7.63 6.56 -17.48
CA VAL A 132 -7.67 5.20 -16.93
C VAL A 132 -8.00 5.19 -15.45
N ILE A 133 -7.33 6.05 -14.65
CA ILE A 133 -7.61 6.11 -13.20
C ILE A 133 -8.96 6.77 -12.91
N ILE A 134 -9.40 7.72 -13.73
CA ILE A 134 -10.71 8.36 -13.55
C ILE A 134 -11.82 7.31 -13.74
N VAL A 135 -11.74 6.48 -14.80
CA VAL A 135 -12.66 5.36 -15.02
C VAL A 135 -12.60 4.38 -13.85
N LYS A 136 -11.39 4.07 -13.36
CA LYS A 136 -11.22 3.14 -12.22
C LYS A 136 -11.76 3.68 -10.90
N LEU A 137 -11.67 5.00 -10.67
CA LEU A 137 -12.28 5.65 -9.51
C LEU A 137 -13.81 5.64 -9.60
N ALA A 138 -14.39 5.84 -10.80
CA ALA A 138 -15.83 5.74 -11.02
C ALA A 138 -16.34 4.30 -10.81
N ASP A 139 -15.62 3.29 -11.34
CA ASP A 139 -15.89 1.87 -11.08
C ASP A 139 -15.86 1.56 -9.57
N ARG A 140 -14.79 1.99 -8.88
CA ARG A 140 -14.64 1.78 -7.44
C ARG A 140 -15.78 2.44 -6.67
N LEU A 141 -16.16 3.65 -7.03
CA LEU A 141 -17.23 4.39 -6.36
C LEU A 141 -18.57 3.67 -6.49
N HIS A 142 -18.92 3.21 -7.70
CA HIS A 142 -20.15 2.44 -7.88
C HIS A 142 -20.11 1.11 -7.13
N ASN A 143 -18.96 0.41 -7.14
CA ASN A 143 -18.79 -0.82 -6.36
C ASN A 143 -18.93 -0.59 -4.85
N MET A 144 -18.48 0.55 -4.32
CA MET A 144 -18.65 0.91 -2.91
C MET A 144 -20.12 1.24 -2.57
N ARG A 145 -20.86 1.88 -3.49
CA ARG A 145 -22.31 2.16 -3.32
C ARG A 145 -23.16 0.89 -3.25
N THR A 146 -22.68 -0.20 -3.86
CA THR A 146 -23.38 -1.51 -3.92
C THR A 146 -22.70 -2.60 -3.08
N LEU A 147 -21.82 -2.20 -2.14
CA LEU A 147 -21.00 -3.13 -1.38
C LEU A 147 -21.80 -3.97 -0.37
N GLU A 148 -22.99 -3.53 0.01
CA GLU A 148 -23.88 -4.20 0.98
C GLU A 148 -24.27 -5.63 0.58
N TYR A 149 -24.27 -5.95 -0.71
CA TYR A 149 -24.59 -7.28 -1.23
C TYR A 149 -23.41 -8.27 -1.21
N MET A 150 -22.27 -7.89 -0.67
CA MET A 150 -21.09 -8.77 -0.54
C MET A 150 -21.01 -9.39 0.87
N THR A 151 -20.20 -10.45 0.98
CA THR A 151 -19.90 -11.05 2.29
C THR A 151 -19.06 -10.11 3.16
N ASP A 152 -19.19 -10.19 4.49
CA ASP A 152 -18.57 -9.24 5.42
C ASP A 152 -17.04 -9.21 5.27
N ALA A 153 -16.39 -10.35 5.07
CA ALA A 153 -14.96 -10.39 4.80
C ALA A 153 -14.55 -9.61 3.53
N LYS A 154 -15.36 -9.68 2.47
CA LYS A 154 -15.14 -8.93 1.24
C LYS A 154 -15.47 -7.45 1.40
N LYS A 155 -16.48 -7.09 2.22
CA LYS A 155 -16.79 -5.70 2.54
C LYS A 155 -15.60 -5.01 3.20
N ILE A 156 -15.04 -5.63 4.25
CA ILE A 156 -13.87 -5.11 4.96
C ILE A 156 -12.66 -5.01 4.02
N GLU A 157 -12.38 -6.05 3.24
CA GLU A 157 -11.27 -6.05 2.27
C GLU A 157 -11.39 -4.88 1.28
N LYS A 158 -12.57 -4.71 0.67
CA LYS A 158 -12.80 -3.66 -0.33
C LYS A 158 -12.81 -2.26 0.27
N ALA A 159 -13.37 -2.08 1.45
CA ALA A 159 -13.35 -0.83 2.18
C ALA A 159 -11.91 -0.43 2.58
N THR A 160 -11.10 -1.36 3.07
CA THR A 160 -9.69 -1.14 3.39
C THR A 160 -8.89 -0.73 2.14
N GLU A 161 -9.01 -1.50 1.06
CA GLU A 161 -8.36 -1.17 -0.22
C GLU A 161 -8.77 0.22 -0.72
N THR A 162 -10.03 0.60 -0.54
CA THR A 162 -10.55 1.89 -0.98
C THR A 162 -9.95 3.05 -0.17
N VAL A 163 -9.92 2.96 1.15
CA VAL A 163 -9.33 4.00 2.01
C VAL A 163 -7.82 4.08 1.87
N GLU A 164 -7.15 2.93 1.70
CA GLU A 164 -5.69 2.88 1.62
C GLU A 164 -5.13 3.23 0.24
N ILE A 165 -5.89 3.13 -0.84
CA ILE A 165 -5.35 3.28 -2.20
C ILE A 165 -6.17 4.30 -3.01
N TYR A 166 -7.47 4.06 -3.20
CA TYR A 166 -8.27 4.85 -4.14
C TYR A 166 -8.62 6.24 -3.63
N ALA A 167 -8.98 6.40 -2.35
CA ALA A 167 -9.29 7.70 -1.78
C ALA A 167 -8.08 8.66 -1.77
N PRO A 168 -6.86 8.23 -1.41
CA PRO A 168 -5.66 9.05 -1.56
C PRO A 168 -5.29 9.40 -3.01
N ILE A 169 -5.50 8.48 -3.96
CA ILE A 169 -5.30 8.80 -5.38
C ILE A 169 -6.29 9.90 -5.80
N ALA A 170 -7.57 9.78 -5.43
CA ALA A 170 -8.55 10.81 -5.69
C ALA A 170 -8.17 12.17 -5.06
N ASP A 171 -7.60 12.17 -3.86
CA ASP A 171 -7.08 13.38 -3.20
C ASP A 171 -5.94 14.04 -3.98
N ARG A 172 -4.95 13.25 -4.43
CA ARG A 172 -3.83 13.76 -5.24
C ARG A 172 -4.27 14.31 -6.58
N LEU A 173 -5.29 13.72 -7.17
CA LEU A 173 -5.90 14.22 -8.41
C LEU A 173 -6.84 15.41 -8.17
N GLY A 174 -7.03 15.85 -6.92
CA GLY A 174 -7.91 16.95 -6.55
C GLY A 174 -9.40 16.62 -6.61
N MET A 175 -9.78 15.36 -6.81
CA MET A 175 -11.17 14.89 -6.96
C MET A 175 -11.85 14.73 -5.59
N SER A 176 -12.05 15.87 -4.89
CA SER A 176 -12.50 15.86 -3.49
C SER A 176 -13.87 15.21 -3.31
N ARG A 177 -14.79 15.36 -4.26
CA ARG A 177 -16.14 14.76 -4.19
C ARG A 177 -16.07 13.24 -4.15
N ILE A 178 -15.29 12.64 -5.05
CA ILE A 178 -15.09 11.18 -5.09
C ILE A 178 -14.35 10.69 -3.84
N LYS A 179 -13.29 11.40 -3.44
CA LYS A 179 -12.55 11.07 -2.22
C LYS A 179 -13.47 10.95 -1.02
N TRP A 180 -14.26 12.00 -0.75
CA TRP A 180 -15.12 12.03 0.45
C TRP A 180 -16.17 10.94 0.44
N GLU A 181 -16.79 10.69 -0.71
CA GLU A 181 -17.79 9.64 -0.81
C GLU A 181 -17.17 8.24 -0.63
N LEU A 182 -15.97 7.99 -1.20
CA LEU A 182 -15.23 6.75 -1.00
C LEU A 182 -14.84 6.55 0.48
N GLU A 183 -14.38 7.62 1.15
CA GLU A 183 -14.00 7.60 2.56
C GLU A 183 -15.21 7.31 3.47
N ASP A 184 -16.33 8.01 3.26
CA ASP A 184 -17.54 7.85 4.07
C ASP A 184 -18.20 6.48 3.87
N LEU A 185 -18.30 6.00 2.63
CA LEU A 185 -18.78 4.66 2.34
C LEU A 185 -17.89 3.56 2.95
N SER A 186 -16.58 3.78 2.95
CA SER A 186 -15.65 2.82 3.55
C SER A 186 -15.75 2.78 5.06
N LEU A 187 -15.92 3.93 5.73
CA LEU A 187 -16.07 4.03 7.19
C LEU A 187 -17.25 3.19 7.67
N ARG A 188 -18.36 3.20 6.93
CA ARG A 188 -19.57 2.43 7.25
C ARG A 188 -19.30 0.93 7.42
N TYR A 189 -18.27 0.38 6.72
CA TYR A 189 -17.94 -1.04 6.78
C TYR A 189 -16.70 -1.34 7.64
N LEU A 190 -15.83 -0.35 7.88
CA LEU A 190 -14.61 -0.53 8.68
C LEU A 190 -14.87 -0.35 10.18
N ASP A 191 -15.76 0.56 10.54
CA ASP A 191 -16.20 0.82 11.93
C ASP A 191 -17.67 1.22 11.90
N GLU A 192 -18.53 0.22 11.78
CA GLU A 192 -19.99 0.43 11.63
C GLU A 192 -20.58 1.12 12.85
N GLU A 193 -20.20 0.72 14.05
CA GLU A 193 -20.64 1.31 15.30
C GLU A 193 -20.22 2.79 15.40
N GLY A 194 -18.93 3.07 15.18
CA GLY A 194 -18.42 4.44 15.17
C GLY A 194 -19.01 5.33 14.07
N TYR A 195 -19.37 4.75 12.91
CA TYR A 195 -20.06 5.47 11.84
C TYR A 195 -21.47 5.90 12.26
N TYR A 196 -22.30 4.98 12.79
CA TYR A 196 -23.67 5.31 13.18
C TYR A 196 -23.73 6.20 14.41
N GLU A 197 -22.84 6.02 15.39
CA GLU A 197 -22.69 6.98 16.50
C GLU A 197 -22.40 8.39 16.00
N LEU A 198 -21.51 8.52 15.01
CA LEU A 198 -21.18 9.82 14.42
C LEU A 198 -22.35 10.41 13.65
N VAL A 199 -23.09 9.59 12.87
CA VAL A 199 -24.29 10.01 12.16
C VAL A 199 -25.33 10.55 13.16
N ASP A 200 -25.55 9.86 14.27
CA ASP A 200 -26.49 10.29 15.31
C ASP A 200 -26.07 11.60 15.98
N MET A 201 -24.77 11.74 16.31
CA MET A 201 -24.22 12.98 16.87
C MET A 201 -24.38 14.17 15.93
N VAL A 202 -24.11 13.97 14.63
CA VAL A 202 -24.28 15.01 13.61
C VAL A 202 -25.75 15.35 13.40
N ASN A 203 -26.64 14.35 13.33
CA ASN A 203 -28.08 14.57 13.11
C ASN A 203 -28.76 15.28 14.31
N LYS A 204 -28.41 14.94 15.55
CA LYS A 204 -28.95 15.61 16.75
C LYS A 204 -28.68 17.11 16.75
N ARG A 205 -27.55 17.52 16.19
CA ARG A 205 -27.20 18.95 16.11
C ARG A 205 -27.54 19.58 14.75
N ARG A 206 -28.05 18.80 13.81
CA ARG A 206 -28.31 19.29 12.44
C ARG A 206 -29.39 20.38 12.44
N ASN A 207 -30.51 20.17 13.14
CA ASN A 207 -31.65 21.10 13.16
C ASN A 207 -31.27 22.45 13.80
N GLU A 208 -30.60 22.42 14.96
CA GLU A 208 -30.11 23.63 15.62
C GLU A 208 -29.14 24.45 14.78
N ARG A 209 -28.29 23.75 14.00
CA ARG A 209 -27.26 24.37 13.15
C ARG A 209 -27.79 24.79 11.79
N GLU A 210 -28.79 24.13 11.25
CA GLU A 210 -29.39 24.47 9.97
C GLU A 210 -30.01 25.87 10.01
N ASP A 211 -30.72 26.19 11.09
CA ASP A 211 -31.25 27.53 11.33
C ASP A 211 -30.16 28.60 11.47
N LEU A 212 -29.09 28.26 12.21
CA LEU A 212 -27.96 29.16 12.36
C LEU A 212 -27.26 29.41 11.02
N ILE A 213 -26.98 28.34 10.26
CA ILE A 213 -26.33 28.45 8.94
C ILE A 213 -27.17 29.26 7.97
N ASN A 214 -28.48 29.04 7.94
CA ASN A 214 -29.41 29.80 7.09
C ASN A 214 -29.43 31.28 7.47
N HIS A 215 -29.41 31.60 8.77
CA HIS A 215 -29.31 32.98 9.25
C HIS A 215 -27.99 33.63 8.81
N ILE A 216 -26.85 32.92 8.97
CA ILE A 216 -25.52 33.40 8.55
C ILE A 216 -25.48 33.61 7.04
N ILE A 217 -26.00 32.67 6.23
CA ILE A 217 -26.05 32.80 4.78
C ILE A 217 -26.78 34.08 4.40
N LYS A 218 -27.99 34.30 4.92
CA LYS A 218 -28.76 35.50 4.61
C LYS A 218 -28.05 36.79 5.01
N LEU A 219 -27.44 36.81 6.21
CA LEU A 219 -26.66 37.96 6.68
C LEU A 219 -25.47 38.27 5.76
N LEU A 220 -24.77 37.25 5.29
CA LEU A 220 -23.65 37.39 4.37
C LEU A 220 -24.10 37.83 2.99
N GLU A 221 -25.19 37.26 2.44
CA GLU A 221 -25.77 37.66 1.15
C GLU A 221 -26.12 39.13 1.11
N ASP A 222 -26.85 39.60 2.15
CA ASP A 222 -27.26 41.00 2.23
C ASP A 222 -26.05 41.96 2.31
N ASN A 223 -25.04 41.63 3.10
CA ASN A 223 -23.85 42.47 3.26
C ASN A 223 -22.93 42.45 2.04
N LEU A 224 -22.71 41.27 1.39
CA LEU A 224 -21.91 41.18 0.17
C LEU A 224 -22.56 41.90 -1.00
N LYS A 225 -23.87 41.81 -1.13
CA LYS A 225 -24.64 42.57 -2.11
C LYS A 225 -24.51 44.09 -1.90
N ASN A 226 -24.52 44.56 -0.66
CA ASN A 226 -24.37 45.99 -0.35
C ASN A 226 -23.02 46.57 -0.75
N VAL A 227 -21.96 45.76 -0.82
CA VAL A 227 -20.64 46.17 -1.27
C VAL A 227 -20.38 45.84 -2.75
N GLY A 228 -21.42 45.36 -3.49
CA GLY A 228 -21.38 45.09 -4.92
C GLY A 228 -20.64 43.79 -5.29
N ILE A 229 -20.54 42.83 -4.38
CA ILE A 229 -19.95 41.51 -4.66
C ILE A 229 -21.08 40.51 -4.97
N GLU A 230 -21.14 40.08 -6.21
CA GLU A 230 -22.03 38.98 -6.63
C GLU A 230 -21.43 37.63 -6.22
N CYS A 231 -22.21 36.83 -5.51
CA CYS A 231 -21.75 35.55 -5.00
C CYS A 231 -22.90 34.57 -4.78
N GLU A 232 -22.58 33.31 -4.74
CA GLU A 232 -23.46 32.23 -4.29
C GLU A 232 -22.95 31.69 -2.95
N ILE A 233 -23.84 31.58 -1.97
CA ILE A 233 -23.48 31.11 -0.63
C ILE A 233 -24.21 29.81 -0.32
N LYS A 234 -23.46 28.77 0.12
CA LYS A 234 -24.02 27.45 0.44
C LYS A 234 -23.48 26.95 1.78
N GLY A 235 -24.33 26.31 2.56
CA GLY A 235 -23.88 25.50 3.68
C GLY A 235 -23.10 24.29 3.18
N ARG A 236 -22.02 23.93 3.87
CA ARG A 236 -21.20 22.77 3.53
C ARG A 236 -21.19 21.78 4.68
N PRO A 237 -21.86 20.64 4.57
CA PRO A 237 -21.69 19.54 5.53
C PRO A 237 -20.27 18.99 5.42
N LYS A 238 -19.67 18.64 6.55
CA LYS A 238 -18.38 17.98 6.59
C LYS A 238 -18.55 16.47 6.45
N ASN A 239 -17.63 15.81 5.72
CA ASN A 239 -17.70 14.37 5.58
C ASN A 239 -17.37 13.65 6.89
N PHE A 240 -18.06 12.54 7.14
CA PHE A 240 -17.99 11.77 8.38
C PHE A 240 -16.59 11.22 8.67
N TYR A 241 -15.90 10.69 7.64
CA TYR A 241 -14.55 10.15 7.81
C TYR A 241 -13.53 11.19 8.31
N SER A 242 -13.64 12.44 7.84
CA SER A 242 -12.78 13.53 8.33
C SER A 242 -13.02 13.87 9.80
N ILE A 243 -14.26 13.79 10.27
CA ILE A 243 -14.60 13.97 11.67
C ILE A 243 -14.06 12.81 12.49
N TYR A 244 -14.34 11.57 12.06
CA TYR A 244 -13.86 10.33 12.65
C TYR A 244 -12.33 10.31 12.82
N LYS A 245 -11.60 10.65 11.75
CA LYS A 245 -10.12 10.72 11.77
C LYS A 245 -9.62 11.72 12.82
N LYS A 246 -10.27 12.87 12.97
CA LYS A 246 -9.91 13.86 14.02
C LYS A 246 -10.17 13.34 15.43
N MET A 247 -11.28 12.65 15.64
CA MET A 247 -11.62 12.07 16.95
C MET A 247 -10.65 10.94 17.30
N LYS A 248 -10.44 9.97 16.44
CA LYS A 248 -9.58 8.79 16.70
C LYS A 248 -8.08 9.11 16.70
N LYS A 249 -7.55 9.87 15.70
CA LYS A 249 -6.11 10.17 15.61
C LYS A 249 -5.66 11.28 16.57
N LYS A 250 -6.49 12.31 16.81
CA LYS A 250 -6.11 13.48 17.61
C LYS A 250 -6.71 13.47 19.01
N GLY A 251 -7.44 12.41 19.37
CA GLY A 251 -8.09 12.28 20.68
C GLY A 251 -9.08 13.38 21.00
N LYS A 252 -9.64 14.06 19.97
CA LYS A 252 -10.59 15.17 20.16
C LYS A 252 -11.98 14.66 20.46
N VAL A 253 -12.66 15.32 21.40
CA VAL A 253 -14.08 15.10 21.61
C VAL A 253 -14.86 15.81 20.49
N PHE A 254 -16.03 15.30 20.14
CA PHE A 254 -16.86 15.84 19.06
C PHE A 254 -17.11 17.36 19.20
N ASP A 255 -17.29 17.86 20.44
CA ASP A 255 -17.50 19.27 20.73
C ASP A 255 -16.28 20.18 20.50
N GLU A 256 -15.08 19.61 20.44
CA GLU A 256 -13.85 20.33 20.09
C GLU A 256 -13.61 20.47 18.58
N ILE A 257 -14.53 19.95 17.76
CA ILE A 257 -14.44 20.01 16.29
C ILE A 257 -15.21 21.24 15.80
N TYR A 258 -14.56 22.39 15.81
CA TYR A 258 -15.12 23.71 15.45
C TYR A 258 -15.56 23.85 13.98
N ASP A 259 -15.14 22.96 13.08
CA ASP A 259 -15.39 23.04 11.64
C ASP A 259 -16.51 22.09 11.16
N LEU A 260 -17.44 21.74 12.05
CA LEU A 260 -18.63 20.95 11.71
C LEU A 260 -19.64 21.76 10.90
N SER A 261 -19.73 23.06 11.19
CA SER A 261 -20.53 24.02 10.44
C SER A 261 -19.61 24.84 9.54
N ALA A 262 -19.82 24.77 8.25
CA ALA A 262 -19.05 25.55 7.30
C ALA A 262 -19.97 26.21 6.28
N VAL A 263 -19.62 27.43 5.90
CA VAL A 263 -20.27 28.19 4.83
C VAL A 263 -19.30 28.38 3.70
N ARG A 264 -19.76 28.20 2.48
CA ARG A 264 -18.96 28.38 1.28
C ARG A 264 -19.49 29.55 0.48
N ILE A 265 -18.59 30.47 0.15
CA ILE A 265 -18.88 31.65 -0.68
C ILE A 265 -18.17 31.45 -2.02
N LEU A 266 -18.95 31.46 -3.12
CA LEU A 266 -18.46 31.37 -4.49
C LEU A 266 -18.57 32.74 -5.14
N THR A 267 -17.45 33.25 -5.68
CA THR A 267 -17.36 34.56 -6.32
C THR A 267 -16.86 34.44 -7.76
N HIS A 268 -16.92 35.53 -8.53
CA HIS A 268 -16.48 35.55 -9.92
C HIS A 268 -14.97 35.81 -10.07
N SER A 269 -14.36 36.54 -9.14
CA SER A 269 -12.93 36.91 -9.24
C SER A 269 -12.16 36.71 -7.94
N VAL A 270 -10.83 36.58 -8.04
CA VAL A 270 -9.93 36.54 -6.90
C VAL A 270 -10.04 37.81 -6.05
N LYS A 271 -10.22 38.97 -6.69
CA LYS A 271 -10.43 40.25 -5.99
C LYS A 271 -11.68 40.19 -5.09
N ASP A 272 -12.77 39.62 -5.61
CA ASP A 272 -14.01 39.48 -4.84
C ASP A 272 -13.88 38.46 -3.70
N CYS A 273 -13.01 37.43 -3.85
CA CYS A 273 -12.70 36.52 -2.74
C CYS A 273 -12.09 37.28 -1.54
N TYR A 274 -11.10 38.15 -1.77
CA TYR A 274 -10.49 38.94 -0.71
C TYR A 274 -11.44 40.04 -0.20
N GLY A 275 -12.29 40.60 -1.08
CA GLY A 275 -13.34 41.52 -0.68
C GLY A 275 -14.36 40.85 0.25
N ALA A 276 -14.81 39.66 -0.10
CA ALA A 276 -15.69 38.86 0.73
C ALA A 276 -15.08 38.50 2.10
N LEU A 277 -13.78 38.17 2.13
CA LEU A 277 -13.06 37.95 3.40
C LEU A 277 -13.11 39.19 4.30
N GLY A 278 -12.93 40.39 3.74
CA GLY A 278 -13.04 41.67 4.48
C GLY A 278 -14.41 41.85 5.10
N VAL A 279 -15.49 41.56 4.37
CA VAL A 279 -16.88 41.60 4.87
C VAL A 279 -17.06 40.59 6.00
N VAL A 280 -16.64 39.33 5.80
CA VAL A 280 -16.72 38.27 6.81
C VAL A 280 -16.04 38.68 8.12
N HIS A 281 -14.82 39.23 8.06
CA HIS A 281 -14.06 39.65 9.24
C HIS A 281 -14.60 40.97 9.88
N THR A 282 -15.42 41.71 9.14
CA THR A 282 -16.09 42.88 9.68
C THR A 282 -17.34 42.45 10.48
N LEU A 283 -18.06 41.43 9.99
CA LEU A 283 -19.26 40.92 10.65
C LEU A 283 -18.95 39.98 11.83
N PHE A 284 -17.91 39.19 11.71
CA PHE A 284 -17.54 38.14 12.67
C PHE A 284 -16.08 38.25 13.09
N LYS A 285 -15.75 37.84 14.32
CA LYS A 285 -14.39 37.88 14.85
C LYS A 285 -13.59 36.66 14.41
N PRO A 286 -12.48 36.81 13.66
CA PRO A 286 -11.65 35.69 13.28
C PRO A 286 -10.89 35.10 14.49
N ILE A 287 -10.77 33.76 14.52
CA ILE A 287 -9.98 33.06 15.52
C ILE A 287 -8.49 33.12 15.11
N PRO A 288 -7.59 33.64 15.98
CA PRO A 288 -6.16 33.73 15.67
C PRO A 288 -5.56 32.37 15.28
N GLY A 289 -4.70 32.36 14.25
CA GLY A 289 -4.04 31.15 13.77
C GLY A 289 -4.92 30.17 13.00
N ARG A 290 -6.20 30.53 12.75
CA ARG A 290 -7.16 29.69 11.99
C ARG A 290 -7.43 30.20 10.58
N PHE A 291 -6.76 31.24 10.14
CA PHE A 291 -6.80 31.73 8.77
C PHE A 291 -5.78 30.97 7.89
N LYS A 292 -6.19 30.57 6.69
CA LYS A 292 -5.34 29.90 5.68
C LYS A 292 -5.66 30.47 4.32
N ASP A 293 -4.64 30.93 3.63
CA ASP A 293 -4.73 31.46 2.27
C ASP A 293 -4.16 30.42 1.27
N TYR A 294 -5.05 29.60 0.74
CA TYR A 294 -4.70 28.67 -0.32
C TYR A 294 -4.91 29.26 -1.74
N ILE A 295 -5.33 30.54 -1.87
CA ILE A 295 -5.35 31.23 -3.16
C ILE A 295 -3.93 31.72 -3.47
N ALA A 296 -3.30 32.39 -2.52
CA ALA A 296 -1.92 32.84 -2.65
C ALA A 296 -0.93 31.67 -2.65
N MET A 297 -1.23 30.60 -1.91
CA MET A 297 -0.40 29.40 -1.76
C MET A 297 -1.21 28.13 -2.03
N PRO A 298 -1.42 27.77 -3.32
CA PRO A 298 -2.18 26.59 -3.70
C PRO A 298 -1.58 25.32 -3.14
N LYS A 299 -2.42 24.35 -2.77
CA LYS A 299 -1.95 23.01 -2.43
C LYS A 299 -1.37 22.28 -3.66
N PRO A 300 -0.56 21.21 -3.48
CA PRO A 300 0.01 20.46 -4.60
C PRO A 300 -1.04 19.89 -5.57
N ASN A 301 -2.24 19.57 -5.08
CA ASN A 301 -3.39 19.14 -5.88
C ASN A 301 -4.17 20.32 -6.50
N LYS A 302 -3.56 21.51 -6.56
CA LYS A 302 -4.13 22.78 -7.08
C LYS A 302 -5.40 23.26 -6.36
N TYR A 303 -5.66 22.76 -5.15
CA TYR A 303 -6.74 23.27 -4.34
C TYR A 303 -6.47 24.71 -3.93
N GLN A 304 -7.41 25.61 -4.23
CA GLN A 304 -7.37 27.02 -3.90
C GLN A 304 -8.66 27.44 -3.15
N SER A 305 -8.52 28.12 -2.03
CA SER A 305 -9.62 28.71 -1.26
C SER A 305 -9.04 29.56 -0.12
N LEU A 306 -9.73 30.61 0.31
CA LEU A 306 -9.49 31.23 1.61
C LEU A 306 -10.28 30.45 2.65
N HIS A 307 -9.67 30.11 3.77
CA HIS A 307 -10.31 29.48 4.91
C HIS A 307 -10.15 30.37 6.13
N THR A 308 -11.25 30.72 6.76
CA THR A 308 -11.23 31.40 8.05
C THR A 308 -12.23 30.81 9.01
N THR A 309 -11.83 30.60 10.26
CA THR A 309 -12.73 30.20 11.32
C THR A 309 -13.08 31.46 12.10
N VAL A 310 -14.37 31.71 12.26
CA VAL A 310 -14.89 32.93 12.90
C VAL A 310 -15.85 32.57 14.03
N ILE A 311 -16.11 33.53 14.92
CA ILE A 311 -17.05 33.43 16.02
C ILE A 311 -18.15 34.45 15.77
N ASP A 312 -19.42 34.01 15.89
CA ASP A 312 -20.57 34.90 15.84
C ASP A 312 -20.81 35.61 17.19
N ASN A 313 -21.85 36.49 17.25
CA ASN A 313 -22.18 37.23 18.44
C ASN A 313 -22.74 36.36 19.57
N ASN A 314 -23.17 35.13 19.29
CA ASN A 314 -23.67 34.14 20.24
C ASN A 314 -22.56 33.24 20.81
N GLY A 315 -21.31 33.39 20.32
CA GLY A 315 -20.18 32.56 20.72
C GLY A 315 -20.05 31.27 19.90
N GLU A 316 -20.90 31.08 18.88
CA GLU A 316 -20.83 29.90 18.00
C GLU A 316 -19.71 30.06 16.96
N THR A 317 -18.99 28.97 16.75
CA THR A 317 -17.85 28.96 15.81
C THR A 317 -18.22 28.26 14.52
N PHE A 318 -17.82 28.84 13.38
CA PHE A 318 -17.99 28.24 12.08
C PHE A 318 -16.85 28.58 11.12
N GLU A 319 -16.64 27.73 10.12
CA GLU A 319 -15.62 27.93 9.07
C GLU A 319 -16.27 28.59 7.86
N VAL A 320 -15.60 29.60 7.30
CA VAL A 320 -15.97 30.23 6.02
C VAL A 320 -14.90 29.89 4.99
N GLN A 321 -15.33 29.31 3.88
CA GLN A 321 -14.49 28.98 2.72
C GLN A 321 -14.89 29.90 1.57
N ILE A 322 -13.93 30.64 1.03
CA ILE A 322 -14.17 31.60 -0.04
C ILE A 322 -13.29 31.24 -1.24
N ARG A 323 -13.87 31.11 -2.42
CA ARG A 323 -13.18 30.76 -3.65
C ARG A 323 -13.99 31.15 -4.87
N THR A 324 -13.34 31.24 -6.04
CA THR A 324 -14.05 31.49 -7.30
C THR A 324 -14.82 30.23 -7.77
N TYR A 325 -15.75 30.40 -8.71
CA TYR A 325 -16.43 29.28 -9.38
C TYR A 325 -15.43 28.33 -10.06
N GLU A 326 -14.38 28.85 -10.70
CA GLU A 326 -13.34 28.04 -11.33
C GLU A 326 -12.55 27.23 -10.31
N MET A 327 -12.13 27.86 -9.19
CA MET A 327 -11.48 27.16 -8.08
C MET A 327 -12.39 26.11 -7.47
N HIS A 328 -13.70 26.36 -7.45
CA HIS A 328 -14.68 25.40 -6.97
C HIS A 328 -14.73 24.15 -7.85
N GLN A 329 -14.84 24.33 -9.15
CA GLN A 329 -14.81 23.22 -10.11
C GLN A 329 -13.52 22.40 -9.98
N THR A 330 -12.37 23.08 -9.94
CA THR A 330 -11.06 22.43 -9.72
C THR A 330 -11.01 21.68 -8.39
N ALA A 331 -11.57 22.22 -7.31
CA ALA A 331 -11.55 21.57 -6.00
C ALA A 331 -12.51 20.37 -5.89
N GLU A 332 -13.63 20.35 -6.62
CA GLU A 332 -14.60 19.24 -6.58
C GLU A 332 -14.21 18.10 -7.54
N TYR A 333 -13.78 18.44 -8.76
CA TYR A 333 -13.53 17.49 -9.83
C TYR A 333 -12.04 17.29 -10.17
N GLY A 334 -11.15 18.10 -9.60
CA GLY A 334 -9.70 17.98 -9.77
C GLY A 334 -9.27 18.07 -11.22
N ILE A 335 -8.45 17.12 -11.65
CA ILE A 335 -7.92 17.06 -12.99
C ILE A 335 -9.03 16.92 -14.06
N ALA A 336 -10.18 16.33 -13.73
CA ALA A 336 -11.31 16.20 -14.63
C ALA A 336 -11.91 17.58 -15.03
N ALA A 337 -11.86 18.58 -14.15
CA ALA A 337 -12.35 19.93 -14.44
C ALA A 337 -11.61 20.60 -15.60
N HIS A 338 -10.34 20.28 -15.81
CA HIS A 338 -9.52 20.84 -16.90
C HIS A 338 -9.83 20.19 -18.26
N TRP A 339 -10.53 19.06 -18.31
CA TRP A 339 -10.90 18.39 -19.56
C TRP A 339 -11.90 19.17 -20.39
N LYS A 340 -12.78 19.93 -19.74
CA LYS A 340 -13.82 20.76 -20.40
C LYS A 340 -13.24 21.90 -21.26
N TYR A 341 -12.07 22.45 -20.90
CA TYR A 341 -11.50 23.63 -21.58
C TYR A 341 -10.59 23.31 -22.78
N LYS A 342 -10.26 22.03 -23.06
CA LYS A 342 -9.22 21.64 -24.01
C LYS A 342 -9.68 21.09 -25.36
N ALA A 343 -10.91 21.34 -25.79
CA ALA A 343 -11.32 21.05 -27.16
C ALA A 343 -10.62 21.91 -28.22
N GLY A 344 -9.51 22.61 -27.91
CA GLY A 344 -8.85 23.47 -28.88
C GLY A 344 -7.40 23.89 -28.62
N VAL A 345 -6.72 23.42 -27.58
CA VAL A 345 -5.34 23.84 -27.26
C VAL A 345 -4.40 22.64 -27.11
N SER A 346 -3.17 22.74 -27.64
CA SER A 346 -2.15 21.71 -27.69
C SER A 346 -1.93 20.97 -26.33
N LYS A 347 -1.95 19.63 -26.42
CA LYS A 347 -2.01 18.64 -25.31
C LYS A 347 -0.84 18.67 -24.32
N GLU A 348 0.26 19.36 -24.54
CA GLU A 348 1.52 19.03 -23.88
C GLU A 348 1.92 19.85 -22.62
N THR A 349 1.56 21.12 -22.50
CA THR A 349 2.21 21.99 -21.52
C THR A 349 1.55 22.09 -20.14
N ALA A 350 0.23 22.05 -20.02
CA ALA A 350 -0.44 22.17 -18.71
C ALA A 350 -0.67 20.79 -18.03
N PHE A 351 -0.56 19.72 -18.82
CA PHE A 351 -0.70 18.33 -18.37
C PHE A 351 0.57 17.85 -17.64
N ASP A 352 1.72 18.36 -18.07
CA ASP A 352 3.04 17.93 -17.60
C ASP A 352 3.35 18.28 -16.13
N GLU A 353 2.92 19.43 -15.66
CA GLU A 353 3.19 19.86 -14.27
C GLU A 353 2.38 19.07 -13.23
N ASN A 354 1.14 18.66 -13.57
CA ASN A 354 0.27 17.93 -12.65
C ASN A 354 0.68 16.47 -12.45
N LEU A 355 1.50 15.91 -13.35
CA LEU A 355 1.90 14.52 -13.37
C LEU A 355 3.37 14.30 -12.97
N THR A 356 4.05 15.33 -12.47
CA THR A 356 5.45 15.21 -12.01
C THR A 356 5.63 14.08 -11.00
N TRP A 357 4.70 13.92 -10.08
CA TRP A 357 4.71 12.83 -9.10
C TRP A 357 4.55 11.45 -9.76
N LEU A 358 3.74 11.37 -10.82
CA LEU A 358 3.52 10.12 -11.56
C LEU A 358 4.76 9.73 -12.37
N ARG A 359 5.48 10.70 -12.94
CA ARG A 359 6.79 10.46 -13.57
C ARG A 359 7.81 9.97 -12.55
N GLN A 360 7.82 10.54 -11.34
CA GLN A 360 8.67 10.07 -10.25
C GLN A 360 8.36 8.61 -9.88
N LEU A 361 7.07 8.23 -9.82
CA LEU A 361 6.65 6.85 -9.60
C LEU A 361 7.14 5.90 -10.71
N LEU A 362 7.10 6.33 -11.98
CA LEU A 362 7.62 5.55 -13.10
C LEU A 362 9.13 5.37 -13.05
N GLU A 363 9.87 6.40 -12.63
CA GLU A 363 11.32 6.30 -12.41
C GLU A 363 11.64 5.33 -11.27
N TRP A 364 10.87 5.38 -10.18
CA TRP A 364 11.06 4.45 -9.07
C TRP A 364 10.77 3.01 -9.44
N GLN A 365 9.75 2.78 -10.28
CA GLN A 365 9.40 1.46 -10.75
C GLN A 365 10.52 0.77 -11.53
N LYS A 366 11.30 1.51 -12.32
CA LYS A 366 12.44 0.95 -13.07
C LYS A 366 13.51 0.35 -12.16
N ASP A 367 13.58 0.84 -10.92
CA ASP A 367 14.59 0.46 -9.94
C ASP A 367 14.08 -0.53 -8.87
N LEU A 368 12.76 -0.74 -8.76
CA LEU A 368 12.14 -1.64 -7.79
C LEU A 368 11.71 -2.95 -8.49
N ASN A 369 12.45 -4.02 -8.24
CA ASN A 369 12.15 -5.35 -8.80
C ASN A 369 11.15 -6.16 -7.95
N ASP A 370 10.94 -5.78 -6.68
CA ASP A 370 10.02 -6.45 -5.77
C ASP A 370 8.66 -5.70 -5.71
N PRO A 371 7.54 -6.39 -5.97
CA PRO A 371 6.20 -5.82 -5.82
C PRO A 371 5.90 -5.31 -4.40
N GLY A 372 6.45 -5.95 -3.35
CA GLY A 372 6.30 -5.53 -1.95
C GLY A 372 6.94 -4.18 -1.69
N ASP A 373 8.20 -4.00 -2.07
CA ASP A 373 8.94 -2.74 -1.93
C ASP A 373 8.26 -1.59 -2.70
N PHE A 374 7.66 -1.89 -3.86
CA PHE A 374 6.87 -0.93 -4.61
C PHE A 374 5.63 -0.45 -3.83
N MET A 375 4.90 -1.38 -3.21
CA MET A 375 3.71 -1.05 -2.42
C MET A 375 4.06 -0.24 -1.18
N ASP A 376 5.14 -0.56 -0.48
CA ASP A 376 5.58 0.18 0.71
C ASP A 376 6.03 1.60 0.34
N THR A 377 6.75 1.76 -0.76
CA THR A 377 7.15 3.07 -1.28
C THR A 377 5.92 3.88 -1.70
N LEU A 378 4.97 3.25 -2.41
CA LEU A 378 3.71 3.85 -2.81
C LEU A 378 2.91 4.32 -1.57
N LYS A 379 2.80 3.47 -0.55
CA LYS A 379 2.12 3.81 0.71
C LYS A 379 2.75 5.02 1.39
N ILE A 380 4.06 5.07 1.52
CA ILE A 380 4.76 6.20 2.16
C ILE A 380 4.52 7.51 1.40
N ASP A 381 4.58 7.48 0.08
CA ASP A 381 4.46 8.68 -0.76
C ASP A 381 3.01 9.18 -0.91
N PHE A 382 2.03 8.26 -0.90
CA PHE A 382 0.61 8.58 -1.06
C PHE A 382 -0.12 8.88 0.24
N PHE A 383 0.32 8.33 1.38
CA PHE A 383 -0.47 8.30 2.63
C PHE A 383 0.13 9.09 3.78
N ALA A 384 1.37 9.56 3.66
CA ALA A 384 1.93 10.45 4.66
C ALA A 384 1.17 11.78 4.64
N ASP A 385 0.69 12.23 5.79
CA ASP A 385 0.25 13.61 5.96
C ASP A 385 1.43 14.51 5.54
N GLU A 386 1.19 15.58 4.79
CA GLU A 386 2.25 16.45 4.27
C GLU A 386 2.47 17.69 5.14
N VAL A 387 3.71 18.10 5.27
CA VAL A 387 4.10 19.39 5.84
C VAL A 387 4.59 20.33 4.73
N PHE A 388 4.16 21.58 4.78
CA PHE A 388 4.52 22.64 3.83
C PHE A 388 5.54 23.55 4.47
N VAL A 389 6.76 23.54 3.95
CA VAL A 389 7.86 24.38 4.45
C VAL A 389 8.32 25.33 3.36
N PHE A 390 8.98 26.41 3.74
CA PHE A 390 9.36 27.48 2.83
C PHE A 390 10.87 27.52 2.64
N THR A 391 11.30 27.81 1.42
CA THR A 391 12.67 28.28 1.19
C THR A 391 12.82 29.72 1.70
N PRO A 392 14.04 30.23 1.94
CA PRO A 392 14.24 31.65 2.25
C PRO A 392 13.76 32.61 1.16
N ARG A 393 13.54 32.13 -0.06
CA ARG A 393 12.98 32.89 -1.18
C ARG A 393 11.45 32.91 -1.21
N GLY A 394 10.81 32.13 -0.34
CA GLY A 394 9.36 32.03 -0.26
C GLY A 394 8.75 30.88 -1.08
N ASP A 395 9.58 30.03 -1.75
CA ASP A 395 9.05 28.88 -2.48
C ASP A 395 8.51 27.84 -1.49
N VAL A 396 7.37 27.26 -1.81
CA VAL A 396 6.73 26.22 -0.98
C VAL A 396 7.27 24.83 -1.36
N ILE A 397 7.77 24.11 -0.38
CA ILE A 397 8.24 22.72 -0.52
C ILE A 397 7.35 21.81 0.32
N ASN A 398 6.73 20.81 -0.31
CA ASN A 398 5.96 19.78 0.38
C ASN A 398 6.85 18.59 0.72
N LEU A 399 6.69 18.07 1.92
CA LEU A 399 7.42 16.91 2.46
C LEU A 399 6.46 16.03 3.26
N PRO A 400 6.71 14.70 3.36
CA PRO A 400 5.98 13.84 4.28
C PRO A 400 6.06 14.34 5.73
N GLU A 401 4.99 14.15 6.52
CA GLU A 401 5.01 14.48 7.95
C GLU A 401 6.12 13.72 8.67
N GLY A 402 6.82 14.41 9.56
CA GLY A 402 8.00 13.88 10.26
C GLY A 402 9.31 14.05 9.50
N SER A 403 9.29 14.67 8.31
CA SER A 403 10.50 14.97 7.53
C SER A 403 11.45 15.88 8.27
N THR A 404 12.72 15.76 7.91
CA THR A 404 13.86 16.44 8.54
C THR A 404 14.49 17.46 7.57
N PRO A 405 15.41 18.31 8.03
CA PRO A 405 16.17 19.20 7.16
C PRO A 405 16.94 18.49 6.05
N ILE A 406 17.32 17.22 6.25
CA ILE A 406 17.96 16.41 5.21
C ILE A 406 16.96 16.08 4.09
N ASP A 407 15.73 15.70 4.43
CA ASP A 407 14.66 15.47 3.45
C ASP A 407 14.41 16.72 2.61
N PHE A 408 14.37 17.89 3.26
CA PHE A 408 14.22 19.17 2.59
C PHE A 408 15.40 19.47 1.65
N ALA A 409 16.64 19.24 2.10
CA ALA A 409 17.83 19.47 1.29
C ALA A 409 17.86 18.64 0.01
N TYR A 410 17.51 17.35 0.10
CA TYR A 410 17.39 16.46 -1.06
C TYR A 410 16.18 16.78 -1.95
N ARG A 411 15.15 17.38 -1.41
CA ARG A 411 14.00 17.84 -2.18
C ARG A 411 14.33 19.04 -3.05
N ILE A 412 15.19 19.95 -2.58
CA ILE A 412 15.69 21.08 -3.38
C ILE A 412 16.58 20.56 -4.51
N HIS A 413 17.67 19.88 -4.15
CA HIS A 413 18.62 19.34 -5.13
C HIS A 413 19.52 18.27 -4.49
N SER A 414 19.87 17.23 -5.25
CA SER A 414 20.72 16.13 -4.75
C SER A 414 22.08 16.63 -4.25
N GLN A 415 22.68 17.64 -4.89
CA GLN A 415 23.95 18.22 -4.47
C GLN A 415 23.82 18.95 -3.13
N VAL A 416 22.74 19.71 -2.91
CA VAL A 416 22.45 20.39 -1.65
C VAL A 416 22.30 19.36 -0.53
N GLY A 417 21.58 18.26 -0.80
CA GLY A 417 21.45 17.14 0.13
C GLY A 417 22.80 16.49 0.45
N ASN A 418 23.62 16.20 -0.57
CA ASN A 418 24.91 15.54 -0.39
C ASN A 418 25.93 16.37 0.40
N THR A 419 25.83 17.69 0.35
CA THR A 419 26.75 18.63 1.02
C THR A 419 26.16 19.28 2.27
N CYS A 420 25.00 18.81 2.73
CA CYS A 420 24.31 19.33 3.92
C CYS A 420 25.11 19.06 5.20
N VAL A 421 25.40 20.11 5.97
CA VAL A 421 26.08 20.01 7.28
C VAL A 421 25.22 20.51 8.43
N GLY A 422 24.13 21.23 8.15
CA GLY A 422 23.24 21.79 9.14
C GLY A 422 22.06 22.50 8.48
N ALA A 423 21.15 23.01 9.30
CA ALA A 423 20.05 23.83 8.82
C ALA A 423 19.65 24.88 9.84
N LYS A 424 19.05 25.98 9.34
CA LYS A 424 18.34 26.96 10.17
C LYS A 424 16.84 26.82 9.89
N VAL A 425 16.05 26.76 10.95
CA VAL A 425 14.59 26.80 10.87
C VAL A 425 14.12 28.08 11.55
N ASN A 426 13.38 28.90 10.80
CA ASN A 426 12.94 30.24 11.27
C ASN A 426 14.09 31.07 11.83
N GLY A 427 15.26 31.02 11.16
CA GLY A 427 16.47 31.76 11.54
C GLY A 427 17.32 31.12 12.66
N ARG A 428 16.87 30.03 13.29
CA ARG A 428 17.60 29.35 14.38
C ARG A 428 18.23 28.04 13.88
N ILE A 429 19.50 27.82 14.25
CA ILE A 429 20.20 26.57 13.93
C ILE A 429 19.50 25.40 14.66
N VAL A 430 19.21 24.35 13.91
CA VAL A 430 18.58 23.13 14.42
C VAL A 430 19.43 21.89 14.07
N PRO A 431 19.32 20.80 14.84
CA PRO A 431 19.97 19.53 14.49
C PRO A 431 19.34 18.91 13.23
N LEU A 432 20.09 18.07 12.51
CA LEU A 432 19.65 17.45 11.26
C LEU A 432 18.46 16.47 11.42
N ASN A 433 18.20 15.99 12.63
CA ASN A 433 17.05 15.16 12.97
C ASN A 433 15.84 15.96 13.48
N TYR A 434 15.87 17.29 13.38
CA TYR A 434 14.74 18.13 13.73
C TYR A 434 13.52 17.82 12.84
N THR A 435 12.36 17.66 13.46
CA THR A 435 11.11 17.40 12.71
C THR A 435 10.51 18.72 12.22
N LEU A 436 10.42 18.86 10.91
CA LEU A 436 9.87 20.05 10.25
C LEU A 436 8.35 20.12 10.45
N GLN A 437 7.84 21.35 10.59
CA GLN A 437 6.42 21.64 10.74
C GLN A 437 5.95 22.59 9.63
N SER A 438 4.68 22.52 9.26
CA SER A 438 4.09 23.45 8.29
C SER A 438 4.28 24.89 8.73
N GLY A 439 4.73 25.74 7.80
CA GLY A 439 5.04 27.15 8.06
C GLY A 439 6.50 27.42 8.42
N ASN A 440 7.34 26.39 8.58
CA ASN A 440 8.76 26.61 8.85
C ASN A 440 9.47 27.17 7.60
N ILE A 441 10.31 28.18 7.80
CA ILE A 441 11.26 28.67 6.79
C ILE A 441 12.58 27.92 7.02
N VAL A 442 13.04 27.15 6.04
CA VAL A 442 14.20 26.27 6.15
C VAL A 442 15.33 26.76 5.26
N ASP A 443 16.48 27.02 5.87
CA ASP A 443 17.73 27.41 5.20
C ASP A 443 18.78 26.32 5.42
N VAL A 444 19.29 25.71 4.34
CA VAL A 444 20.23 24.58 4.41
C VAL A 444 21.67 25.11 4.40
N ILE A 445 22.45 24.69 5.38
CA ILE A 445 23.88 25.00 5.44
C ILE A 445 24.65 23.88 4.74
N THR A 446 25.39 24.22 3.69
CA THR A 446 26.15 23.27 2.88
C THR A 446 27.66 23.49 3.02
N ASN A 447 28.43 22.40 2.91
CA ASN A 447 29.88 22.44 2.80
C ASN A 447 30.35 21.49 1.68
N PRO A 448 30.99 21.99 0.61
CA PRO A 448 31.42 21.17 -0.53
C PRO A 448 32.35 20.01 -0.18
N ASN A 449 33.07 20.10 0.94
CA ASN A 449 34.04 19.11 1.38
C ASN A 449 33.42 17.99 2.23
N THR A 450 32.09 17.97 2.42
CA THR A 450 31.39 16.95 3.18
C THR A 450 30.65 15.97 2.27
N SER A 451 30.31 14.84 2.83
CA SER A 451 29.54 13.79 2.16
C SER A 451 28.47 13.24 3.07
N PRO A 452 27.40 12.64 2.51
CA PRO A 452 26.33 12.03 3.30
C PRO A 452 26.85 10.98 4.28
N SER A 453 26.11 10.78 5.37
CA SER A 453 26.34 9.68 6.33
C SER A 453 25.30 8.56 6.10
N LEU A 454 25.70 7.29 6.25
CA LEU A 454 24.76 6.15 6.25
C LEU A 454 23.73 6.23 7.40
N ASP A 455 24.09 6.89 8.51
CA ASP A 455 23.15 7.09 9.63
C ASP A 455 21.97 7.99 9.25
N TRP A 456 22.10 8.80 8.21
CA TRP A 456 20.98 9.58 7.69
C TRP A 456 19.81 8.72 7.22
N LEU A 457 20.07 7.48 6.77
CA LEU A 457 19.02 6.54 6.39
C LEU A 457 18.05 6.19 7.54
N LYS A 458 18.50 6.37 8.80
CA LYS A 458 17.68 6.14 10.00
C LYS A 458 16.75 7.30 10.32
N ILE A 459 17.11 8.52 9.90
CA ILE A 459 16.39 9.75 10.26
C ILE A 459 15.55 10.32 9.13
N VAL A 460 15.92 10.11 7.86
CA VAL A 460 15.14 10.58 6.71
C VAL A 460 13.82 9.83 6.58
N LYS A 461 12.78 10.59 6.20
CA LYS A 461 11.42 10.07 6.00
C LYS A 461 11.03 9.96 4.54
N SER A 462 11.51 10.90 3.69
CA SER A 462 11.16 10.89 2.28
C SER A 462 11.87 9.76 1.53
N PRO A 463 11.13 9.00 0.68
CA PRO A 463 11.72 7.97 -0.19
C PRO A 463 12.80 8.56 -1.11
N GLN A 464 12.62 9.80 -1.58
CA GLN A 464 13.57 10.50 -2.44
C GLN A 464 14.93 10.68 -1.75
N ALA A 465 14.96 11.21 -0.52
CA ALA A 465 16.21 11.39 0.22
C ALA A 465 16.90 10.04 0.47
N ARG A 466 16.14 9.04 0.92
CA ARG A 466 16.64 7.68 1.16
C ARG A 466 17.32 7.09 -0.08
N LYS A 467 16.64 7.16 -1.25
CA LYS A 467 17.17 6.65 -2.52
C LYS A 467 18.42 7.39 -2.96
N LYS A 468 18.44 8.74 -2.87
CA LYS A 468 19.60 9.54 -3.25
C LYS A 468 20.82 9.27 -2.37
N ILE A 469 20.62 9.09 -1.06
CA ILE A 469 21.69 8.67 -0.14
C ILE A 469 22.22 7.29 -0.52
N GLN A 470 21.37 6.32 -0.74
CA GLN A 470 21.77 4.97 -1.17
C GLN A 470 22.53 5.00 -2.49
N GLN A 471 22.04 5.76 -3.48
CA GLN A 471 22.69 5.92 -4.77
C GLN A 471 24.09 6.54 -4.64
N TYR A 472 24.25 7.55 -3.78
CA TYR A 472 25.55 8.15 -3.50
C TYR A 472 26.56 7.13 -3.00
N PHE A 473 26.19 6.28 -2.03
CA PHE A 473 27.08 5.25 -1.50
C PHE A 473 27.32 4.12 -2.50
N LYS A 474 26.31 3.76 -3.30
CA LYS A 474 26.48 2.77 -4.39
C LYS A 474 27.56 3.21 -5.39
N VAL A 475 27.60 4.50 -5.73
CA VAL A 475 28.59 5.05 -6.65
C VAL A 475 29.97 5.23 -5.98
N LYS A 476 29.99 5.81 -4.77
CA LYS A 476 31.24 6.15 -4.05
C LYS A 476 32.04 4.91 -3.63
N ASP A 477 31.36 3.86 -3.19
CA ASP A 477 31.98 2.65 -2.68
C ASP A 477 31.95 1.50 -3.73
N LYS A 478 31.79 1.85 -5.02
CA LYS A 478 31.64 0.84 -6.09
C LYS A 478 32.76 -0.22 -6.06
N GLU A 479 34.02 0.19 -5.97
CA GLU A 479 35.16 -0.74 -5.94
C GLU A 479 35.14 -1.64 -4.71
N LYS A 480 34.89 -1.07 -3.53
CA LYS A 480 34.77 -1.84 -2.29
C LYS A 480 33.58 -2.79 -2.31
N ASN A 481 32.47 -2.37 -2.92
CA ASN A 481 31.30 -3.21 -3.05
C ASN A 481 31.52 -4.34 -4.06
N ILE A 482 32.29 -4.12 -5.14
CA ILE A 482 32.70 -5.20 -6.06
C ILE A 482 33.49 -6.25 -5.30
N GLU A 483 34.50 -5.85 -4.53
CA GLU A 483 35.36 -6.79 -3.76
C GLU A 483 34.51 -7.55 -2.72
N ARG A 484 33.69 -6.84 -1.92
CA ARG A 484 32.78 -7.47 -0.94
C ARG A 484 31.80 -8.44 -1.58
N GLY A 485 31.25 -8.10 -2.73
CA GLY A 485 30.30 -8.94 -3.45
C GLY A 485 30.94 -10.20 -4.00
N ARG A 486 32.16 -10.08 -4.56
CA ARG A 486 32.95 -11.22 -5.01
C ARG A 486 33.25 -12.19 -3.86
N ASP A 487 33.76 -11.66 -2.76
CA ASP A 487 34.06 -12.43 -1.55
C ASP A 487 32.80 -13.10 -0.93
N ALA A 488 31.64 -12.41 -0.97
CA ALA A 488 30.40 -12.95 -0.46
C ALA A 488 29.88 -14.12 -1.31
N ILE A 489 29.96 -14.01 -2.64
CA ILE A 489 29.57 -15.09 -3.56
C ILE A 489 30.51 -16.28 -3.40
N GLU A 490 31.83 -16.06 -3.33
CA GLU A 490 32.79 -17.13 -3.10
C GLU A 490 32.56 -17.88 -1.79
N ARG A 491 32.30 -17.16 -0.71
CA ARG A 491 31.98 -17.76 0.59
C ARG A 491 30.71 -18.59 0.54
N GLU A 492 29.67 -18.10 -0.10
CA GLU A 492 28.40 -18.84 -0.20
C GLU A 492 28.53 -20.08 -1.09
N VAL A 493 29.28 -20.00 -2.19
CA VAL A 493 29.61 -21.16 -3.07
C VAL A 493 30.38 -22.23 -2.28
N LYS A 494 31.37 -21.85 -1.46
CA LYS A 494 32.14 -22.79 -0.61
C LYS A 494 31.23 -23.41 0.45
N LYS A 495 30.35 -22.64 1.05
CA LYS A 495 29.38 -23.10 2.07
C LYS A 495 28.38 -24.12 1.48
N LEU A 496 28.01 -23.97 0.21
CA LEU A 496 27.16 -24.90 -0.52
C LEU A 496 27.89 -26.18 -0.98
N GLY A 497 29.20 -26.30 -0.67
CA GLY A 497 30.00 -27.50 -0.99
C GLY A 497 30.54 -27.58 -2.42
N TYR A 498 30.49 -26.51 -3.18
CA TYR A 498 31.00 -26.47 -4.54
C TYR A 498 32.49 -26.05 -4.58
N GLU A 499 33.24 -26.64 -5.49
CA GLU A 499 34.58 -26.18 -5.80
C GLU A 499 34.52 -24.88 -6.60
N THR A 500 35.08 -23.80 -6.04
CA THR A 500 34.97 -22.43 -6.55
C THR A 500 35.37 -22.32 -8.03
N HIS A 501 36.46 -22.99 -8.44
CA HIS A 501 36.96 -22.95 -9.82
C HIS A 501 36.06 -23.70 -10.84
N LYS A 502 35.18 -24.59 -10.36
CA LYS A 502 34.25 -25.33 -11.24
C LYS A 502 32.94 -24.58 -11.49
N ILE A 503 32.49 -23.76 -10.54
CA ILE A 503 31.19 -23.10 -10.62
C ILE A 503 31.29 -21.59 -10.90
N LEU A 504 32.39 -20.91 -10.49
CA LEU A 504 32.64 -19.50 -10.77
C LEU A 504 33.47 -19.33 -12.06
N ARG A 505 32.97 -19.90 -13.14
CA ARG A 505 33.56 -19.75 -14.48
C ARG A 505 33.06 -18.46 -15.11
N ASP A 506 33.92 -17.77 -15.85
CA ASP A 506 33.56 -16.48 -16.47
C ASP A 506 32.35 -16.58 -17.41
N ASP A 507 32.28 -17.68 -18.20
CA ASP A 507 31.17 -17.95 -19.12
C ASP A 507 29.82 -18.12 -18.37
N TRP A 508 29.82 -18.74 -17.20
CA TRP A 508 28.62 -18.93 -16.39
C TRP A 508 28.25 -17.68 -15.62
N LEU A 509 29.22 -16.92 -15.16
CA LEU A 509 29.00 -15.63 -14.53
C LEU A 509 28.39 -14.63 -15.52
N GLU A 510 28.83 -14.64 -16.78
CA GLU A 510 28.21 -13.83 -17.83
C GLU A 510 26.76 -14.25 -18.10
N GLU A 511 26.45 -15.55 -18.15
CA GLU A 511 25.06 -16.03 -18.28
C GLU A 511 24.19 -15.64 -17.08
N VAL A 512 24.74 -15.68 -15.87
CA VAL A 512 24.03 -15.23 -14.65
C VAL A 512 23.81 -13.73 -14.69
N LYS A 513 24.77 -12.94 -15.10
CA LYS A 513 24.68 -11.50 -15.31
C LYS A 513 23.51 -11.14 -16.24
N GLU A 514 23.41 -11.83 -17.38
CA GLU A 514 22.30 -11.63 -18.34
C GLU A 514 20.93 -11.99 -17.73
N LYS A 515 20.84 -13.11 -17.00
CA LYS A 515 19.63 -13.55 -16.31
C LYS A 515 19.21 -12.60 -15.16
N LEU A 516 20.13 -11.77 -14.67
CA LEU A 516 19.88 -10.75 -13.66
C LEU A 516 19.70 -9.35 -14.27
N ASN A 517 19.73 -9.23 -15.62
CA ASN A 517 19.63 -7.97 -16.36
C ASN A 517 20.68 -6.93 -15.93
N MET A 518 21.93 -7.38 -15.69
CA MET A 518 23.05 -6.52 -15.32
C MET A 518 23.92 -6.20 -16.55
N LEU A 519 24.46 -4.97 -16.61
CA LEU A 519 25.26 -4.51 -17.74
C LEU A 519 26.69 -5.08 -17.73
N SER A 520 27.24 -5.35 -16.52
CA SER A 520 28.60 -5.90 -16.36
C SER A 520 28.68 -6.81 -15.13
N LEU A 521 29.74 -7.69 -15.09
CA LEU A 521 30.04 -8.50 -13.90
C LEU A 521 30.36 -7.64 -12.68
N ASP A 522 31.07 -6.53 -12.88
CA ASP A 522 31.38 -5.59 -11.81
C ASP A 522 30.11 -4.96 -11.22
N GLU A 523 29.10 -4.68 -12.05
CA GLU A 523 27.81 -4.19 -11.57
C GLU A 523 27.09 -5.27 -10.76
N MET A 524 27.12 -6.53 -11.18
CA MET A 524 26.55 -7.65 -10.44
C MET A 524 27.25 -7.82 -9.07
N TYR A 525 28.58 -7.81 -9.05
CA TYR A 525 29.33 -7.89 -7.79
C TYR A 525 29.06 -6.70 -6.88
N ALA A 526 29.04 -5.48 -7.43
CA ALA A 526 28.73 -4.28 -6.67
C ALA A 526 27.31 -4.34 -6.08
N ALA A 527 26.33 -4.86 -6.83
CA ALA A 527 24.95 -5.02 -6.37
C ALA A 527 24.85 -6.04 -5.22
N VAL A 528 25.62 -7.12 -5.27
CA VAL A 528 25.71 -8.10 -4.17
C VAL A 528 26.42 -7.50 -2.96
N GLY A 529 27.53 -6.79 -3.16
CA GLY A 529 28.28 -6.16 -2.07
C GLY A 529 27.54 -5.05 -1.37
N PHE A 530 26.65 -4.35 -2.07
CA PHE A 530 25.75 -3.34 -1.53
C PHE A 530 24.48 -3.96 -0.89
N GLY A 531 24.14 -5.23 -1.24
CA GLY A 531 22.95 -5.93 -0.72
C GLY A 531 21.67 -5.74 -1.53
N THR A 532 21.74 -5.15 -2.74
CA THR A 532 20.59 -5.03 -3.65
C THR A 532 20.19 -6.37 -4.26
N ILE A 533 21.18 -7.25 -4.46
CA ILE A 533 21.01 -8.64 -4.90
C ILE A 533 21.59 -9.53 -3.80
N THR A 534 20.87 -10.59 -3.43
CA THR A 534 21.35 -11.53 -2.43
C THR A 534 22.32 -12.54 -3.05
N THR A 535 23.31 -13.01 -2.27
CA THR A 535 24.21 -14.10 -2.69
C THR A 535 23.43 -15.34 -3.14
N ALA A 536 22.32 -15.65 -2.45
CA ALA A 536 21.44 -16.77 -2.76
C ALA A 536 20.80 -16.67 -4.16
N GLN A 537 20.47 -15.47 -4.64
CA GLN A 537 19.93 -15.27 -6.01
C GLN A 537 20.97 -15.56 -7.09
N VAL A 538 22.23 -15.19 -6.86
CA VAL A 538 23.34 -15.47 -7.77
C VAL A 538 23.69 -16.94 -7.75
N THR A 539 23.86 -17.53 -6.57
CA THR A 539 24.27 -18.94 -6.41
C THR A 539 23.20 -19.91 -6.90
N ALA A 540 21.91 -19.61 -6.73
CA ALA A 540 20.83 -20.44 -7.28
C ALA A 540 20.90 -20.52 -8.82
N LYS A 541 21.16 -19.38 -9.50
CA LYS A 541 21.31 -19.36 -10.96
C LYS A 541 22.59 -20.10 -11.42
N LEU A 542 23.69 -19.98 -10.68
CA LEU A 542 24.90 -20.75 -10.92
C LEU A 542 24.68 -22.25 -10.75
N GLN A 543 23.94 -22.67 -9.73
CA GLN A 543 23.54 -24.07 -9.50
C GLN A 543 22.70 -24.63 -10.65
N ASP A 544 21.77 -23.83 -11.18
CA ASP A 544 20.95 -24.23 -12.33
C ASP A 544 21.82 -24.47 -13.58
N ILE A 545 22.81 -23.61 -13.82
CA ILE A 545 23.77 -23.76 -14.95
C ILE A 545 24.65 -24.97 -14.71
N TYR A 546 25.22 -25.12 -13.51
CA TYR A 546 26.03 -26.26 -13.11
C TYR A 546 25.28 -27.60 -13.33
N ASN A 547 24.05 -27.66 -12.82
CA ASN A 547 23.20 -28.85 -12.98
C ASN A 547 22.85 -29.15 -14.44
N LYS A 548 22.69 -28.15 -15.29
CA LYS A 548 22.45 -28.34 -16.72
C LYS A 548 23.69 -28.87 -17.45
N HIS A 549 24.89 -28.43 -17.07
CA HIS A 549 26.13 -28.82 -17.71
C HIS A 549 26.61 -30.20 -17.29
N TYR A 550 26.57 -30.48 -15.99
CA TYR A 550 27.07 -31.78 -15.47
C TYR A 550 26.04 -32.88 -15.46
N LYS A 551 24.72 -32.59 -15.49
CA LYS A 551 23.68 -33.61 -15.69
C LYS A 551 23.53 -34.08 -17.15
N LYS A 552 24.14 -33.41 -18.14
CA LYS A 552 24.18 -33.92 -19.52
C LYS A 552 25.21 -35.07 -19.69
N ASP A 553 26.28 -35.04 -18.92
CA ASP A 553 27.32 -36.11 -18.99
C ASP A 553 26.90 -37.36 -18.20
N ASP A 554 26.04 -37.23 -17.16
CA ASP A 554 25.55 -38.38 -16.42
C ASP A 554 24.49 -39.20 -17.17
N LYS A 555 23.81 -38.65 -18.17
CA LYS A 555 22.87 -39.41 -18.99
C LYS A 555 23.52 -40.47 -19.94
N ALA A 556 24.82 -40.35 -20.19
CA ALA A 556 25.56 -41.35 -20.96
C ALA A 556 26.09 -42.51 -20.09
N ILE A 557 26.06 -42.42 -18.78
CA ILE A 557 26.52 -43.44 -17.82
C ILE A 557 25.34 -44.11 -17.06
N GLU A 558 24.12 -43.58 -17.14
CA GLU A 558 22.93 -44.11 -16.43
C GLU A 558 22.32 -45.38 -17.06
N GLU A 559 22.90 -45.95 -18.14
CA GLU A 559 22.46 -47.27 -18.65
C GLU A 559 23.13 -48.48 -17.95
N ILE A 560 24.02 -48.31 -16.96
CA ILE A 560 24.74 -49.44 -16.34
C ILE A 560 24.63 -49.51 -14.80
N VAL A 561 24.09 -48.52 -14.07
CA VAL A 561 23.94 -48.68 -12.61
C VAL A 561 22.60 -48.09 -12.15
N GLU A 562 21.63 -48.97 -11.91
CA GLU A 562 20.52 -48.66 -10.97
C GLU A 562 21.08 -48.45 -9.57
N SER A 563 21.48 -47.23 -9.26
CA SER A 563 21.81 -46.81 -7.89
C SER A 563 20.67 -46.02 -7.29
N LYS A 564 20.07 -46.57 -6.26
CA LYS A 564 19.06 -46.03 -5.36
C LYS A 564 19.29 -44.53 -5.09
N LYS A 565 18.38 -43.67 -5.59
CA LYS A 565 18.25 -42.27 -5.13
C LYS A 565 17.90 -42.30 -3.62
N ARG A 566 18.85 -41.91 -2.77
CA ARG A 566 18.55 -41.62 -1.35
C ARG A 566 17.74 -40.32 -1.30
N TYR A 567 16.44 -40.48 -1.16
CA TYR A 567 15.58 -39.38 -0.74
C TYR A 567 15.89 -39.09 0.74
N ASN A 568 16.02 -37.82 1.09
CA ASN A 568 16.30 -37.41 2.47
C ASN A 568 14.98 -37.51 3.27
N ASN A 569 14.67 -38.70 3.81
CA ASN A 569 13.42 -38.99 4.51
C ASN A 569 13.41 -38.51 5.97
N GLN A 570 14.39 -37.72 6.41
CA GLN A 570 14.48 -37.20 7.78
C GLN A 570 14.26 -38.26 8.90
N GLY A 571 14.68 -39.53 8.64
CA GLY A 571 14.51 -40.61 9.60
C GLY A 571 13.06 -41.11 9.74
N ILE A 572 12.23 -40.97 8.70
CA ILE A 572 10.83 -41.40 8.70
C ILE A 572 10.58 -42.38 7.51
N GLU A 573 10.04 -43.54 7.81
CA GLU A 573 9.62 -44.55 6.83
C GLU A 573 8.12 -44.40 6.53
N VAL A 574 7.74 -44.45 5.26
CA VAL A 574 6.33 -44.39 4.82
C VAL A 574 5.91 -45.80 4.37
N LYS A 575 4.85 -46.35 4.97
CA LYS A 575 4.40 -47.68 4.64
C LYS A 575 3.78 -47.76 3.24
N GLY A 576 4.38 -48.54 2.38
CA GLY A 576 3.83 -48.87 1.03
C GLY A 576 4.19 -47.90 -0.08
N VAL A 577 5.05 -46.89 0.16
CA VAL A 577 5.47 -45.92 -0.88
C VAL A 577 6.95 -45.57 -0.74
N ASP A 578 7.79 -46.06 -1.65
CA ASP A 578 9.21 -45.68 -1.71
C ASP A 578 9.43 -44.41 -2.56
N GLY A 579 10.32 -43.55 -2.09
CA GLY A 579 10.79 -42.41 -2.91
C GLY A 579 9.94 -41.12 -2.86
N VAL A 580 9.10 -40.93 -1.85
CA VAL A 580 8.30 -39.72 -1.64
C VAL A 580 8.99 -38.75 -0.72
N ASN A 581 8.91 -37.47 -1.03
CA ASN A 581 9.48 -36.40 -0.18
C ASN A 581 8.67 -36.29 1.12
N VAL A 582 9.31 -36.52 2.26
CA VAL A 582 8.70 -36.45 3.61
C VAL A 582 9.15 -35.17 4.31
N ARG A 583 8.21 -34.46 4.95
CA ARG A 583 8.47 -33.21 5.70
C ARG A 583 7.83 -33.27 7.06
N ILE A 584 8.56 -32.85 8.09
CA ILE A 584 8.03 -32.64 9.42
C ILE A 584 7.13 -31.37 9.44
N ALA A 585 5.91 -31.54 9.94
CA ALA A 585 4.94 -30.46 10.02
C ALA A 585 5.34 -29.41 11.07
N LYS A 586 5.42 -28.15 10.69
CA LYS A 586 5.79 -27.03 11.58
C LYS A 586 4.74 -26.80 12.69
N CYS A 587 3.52 -27.23 12.48
CA CYS A 587 2.40 -26.99 13.41
C CYS A 587 2.46 -27.83 14.69
N CYS A 588 3.09 -29.00 14.71
CA CYS A 588 3.18 -29.88 15.87
C CYS A 588 4.60 -30.40 16.10
N THR A 589 5.54 -30.11 15.22
CA THR A 589 6.97 -30.46 15.32
C THR A 589 7.20 -31.84 15.96
N PRO A 590 6.78 -32.96 15.29
CA PRO A 590 6.97 -34.29 15.82
C PRO A 590 8.46 -34.63 15.97
N VAL A 591 8.79 -35.36 17.03
CA VAL A 591 10.14 -35.84 17.32
C VAL A 591 10.13 -37.36 17.52
N PRO A 592 11.27 -38.05 17.37
CA PRO A 592 11.32 -39.48 17.58
C PRO A 592 10.75 -39.87 18.94
N GLY A 593 9.89 -40.91 18.97
CA GLY A 593 9.11 -41.32 20.13
C GLY A 593 7.65 -40.81 20.16
N ASP A 594 7.33 -39.75 19.38
CA ASP A 594 5.93 -39.34 19.19
C ASP A 594 5.19 -40.32 18.30
N GLU A 595 3.89 -40.57 18.56
CA GLU A 595 2.99 -41.21 17.58
C GLU A 595 2.75 -40.25 16.42
N ILE A 596 3.10 -40.69 15.20
CA ILE A 596 3.05 -39.88 13.99
C ILE A 596 2.09 -40.44 12.93
N VAL A 597 1.60 -39.56 12.08
CA VAL A 597 0.79 -39.87 10.91
C VAL A 597 1.16 -38.95 9.75
N GLY A 598 1.26 -39.50 8.55
CA GLY A 598 1.54 -38.76 7.34
C GLY A 598 0.26 -38.22 6.70
N TYR A 599 0.30 -37.02 6.16
CA TYR A 599 -0.77 -36.43 5.37
C TYR A 599 -0.25 -36.05 3.97
N ILE A 600 -0.89 -36.58 2.93
CA ILE A 600 -0.51 -36.34 1.54
C ILE A 600 -0.92 -34.91 1.13
N THR A 601 0.05 -34.09 0.78
CA THR A 601 -0.15 -32.71 0.33
C THR A 601 0.08 -32.58 -1.17
N ILE A 602 -0.85 -31.94 -1.88
CA ILE A 602 -0.76 -31.74 -3.33
C ILE A 602 0.50 -30.93 -3.69
N GLY A 603 1.40 -31.52 -4.48
CA GLY A 603 2.62 -30.87 -4.98
C GLY A 603 3.77 -30.70 -3.98
N ARG A 604 3.65 -31.16 -2.72
CA ARG A 604 4.68 -30.98 -1.67
C ARG A 604 5.11 -32.28 -0.95
N GLY A 605 4.58 -33.44 -1.34
CA GLY A 605 4.88 -34.71 -0.71
C GLY A 605 4.06 -35.00 0.55
N ILE A 606 4.60 -35.77 1.49
CA ILE A 606 3.93 -36.17 2.72
C ILE A 606 4.37 -35.28 3.88
N SER A 607 3.41 -34.62 4.52
CA SER A 607 3.64 -33.86 5.74
C SER A 607 3.36 -34.74 6.97
N VAL A 608 4.33 -34.92 7.82
CA VAL A 608 4.25 -35.78 9.02
C VAL A 608 3.87 -34.96 10.22
N HIS A 609 2.76 -35.35 10.85
CA HIS A 609 2.20 -34.71 12.03
C HIS A 609 2.19 -35.68 13.21
N ARG A 610 2.11 -35.15 14.41
CA ARG A 610 1.73 -35.93 15.58
C ARG A 610 0.26 -36.34 15.47
N LYS A 611 -0.07 -37.51 15.94
CA LYS A 611 -1.45 -38.08 15.88
C LYS A 611 -2.46 -37.24 16.69
N ASP A 612 -2.01 -36.54 17.75
CA ASP A 612 -2.81 -35.63 18.57
C ASP A 612 -2.89 -34.18 18.02
N CYS A 613 -2.40 -33.92 16.82
CA CYS A 613 -2.38 -32.59 16.23
C CYS A 613 -3.81 -32.11 15.88
N LYS A 614 -4.18 -30.92 16.40
CA LYS A 614 -5.51 -30.31 16.12
C LYS A 614 -5.78 -30.09 14.64
N ASN A 615 -4.76 -29.80 13.85
CA ASN A 615 -4.90 -29.60 12.40
C ASN A 615 -5.26 -30.90 11.66
N LEU A 616 -5.07 -32.06 12.27
CA LEU A 616 -5.53 -33.36 11.74
C LEU A 616 -6.90 -33.77 12.28
N GLN A 617 -7.43 -33.11 13.32
CA GLN A 617 -8.73 -33.44 13.91
C GLN A 617 -9.87 -32.65 13.25
N ASN A 618 -9.61 -31.53 12.60
CA ASN A 618 -10.61 -30.65 12.00
C ASN A 618 -10.48 -30.65 10.47
N ASN A 619 -11.46 -31.27 9.76
CA ASN A 619 -11.58 -31.25 8.29
C ASN A 619 -10.43 -31.92 7.51
N VAL A 620 -10.00 -33.12 7.91
CA VAL A 620 -9.01 -33.92 7.17
C VAL A 620 -9.72 -35.00 6.36
N ASP A 621 -9.36 -35.09 5.08
CA ASP A 621 -9.81 -36.16 4.18
C ASP A 621 -9.13 -37.46 4.60
N PRO A 622 -9.88 -38.49 5.07
CA PRO A 622 -9.30 -39.74 5.54
C PRO A 622 -8.50 -40.51 4.47
N GLU A 623 -8.80 -40.31 3.19
CA GLU A 623 -8.13 -40.97 2.08
C GLU A 623 -6.70 -40.44 1.85
N ARG A 624 -6.34 -39.31 2.47
CA ARG A 624 -4.99 -38.68 2.39
C ARG A 624 -4.11 -39.01 3.59
N LEU A 625 -4.59 -39.76 4.54
CA LEU A 625 -3.79 -40.20 5.69
C LEU A 625 -2.98 -41.44 5.33
N VAL A 626 -1.69 -41.42 5.67
CA VAL A 626 -0.75 -42.52 5.41
C VAL A 626 -0.04 -42.89 6.71
N GLU A 627 0.10 -44.20 6.95
CA GLU A 627 0.86 -44.71 8.09
C GLU A 627 2.36 -44.48 7.89
N VAL A 628 2.98 -43.80 8.86
CA VAL A 628 4.40 -43.51 8.87
C VAL A 628 5.03 -43.93 10.18
N LYS A 629 6.31 -44.30 10.17
CA LYS A 629 7.05 -44.74 11.34
C LYS A 629 8.41 -44.07 11.41
N TRP A 630 8.91 -43.84 12.63
CA TRP A 630 10.29 -43.40 12.83
C TRP A 630 11.27 -44.51 12.45
N GLU A 631 12.28 -44.17 11.66
CA GLU A 631 13.41 -45.05 11.35
C GLU A 631 14.46 -44.90 12.45
N ASN A 632 14.97 -46.02 13.00
CA ASN A 632 16.00 -46.00 14.02
C ASN A 632 17.33 -45.43 13.51
N SER A 633 17.50 -44.11 13.48
CA SER A 633 18.75 -43.44 13.13
C SER A 633 19.23 -42.54 14.31
N ASN A 634 20.30 -42.95 14.95
CA ASN A 634 20.86 -42.36 16.19
C ASN A 634 21.65 -41.06 16.01
N SER A 635 21.42 -40.20 15.01
CA SER A 635 22.32 -39.09 14.73
C SER A 635 21.71 -37.75 14.22
N THR A 636 20.41 -37.58 14.25
CA THR A 636 19.76 -36.32 13.84
C THR A 636 19.11 -35.62 15.01
N SER A 637 19.36 -34.30 15.20
CA SER A 637 18.66 -33.47 16.16
C SER A 637 17.36 -32.91 15.57
N TYR A 638 16.33 -32.79 16.41
CA TYR A 638 15.00 -32.31 16.04
C TYR A 638 14.62 -31.11 16.91
N SER A 639 13.99 -30.11 16.30
CA SER A 639 13.55 -28.90 17.00
C SER A 639 12.20 -29.15 17.71
N ALA A 640 12.12 -28.87 19.02
CA ALA A 640 10.89 -28.89 19.79
C ALA A 640 10.63 -27.54 20.46
N SER A 641 9.37 -27.07 20.39
CA SER A 641 8.96 -25.81 20.98
C SER A 641 8.15 -26.02 22.27
N ILE A 642 8.51 -25.29 23.33
CA ILE A 642 7.92 -25.38 24.67
C ILE A 642 7.42 -23.98 25.06
N GLU A 643 6.19 -23.88 25.55
CA GLU A 643 5.65 -22.69 26.21
C GLU A 643 5.74 -22.88 27.75
N ILE A 644 6.28 -21.87 28.41
CA ILE A 644 6.43 -21.83 29.86
C ILE A 644 5.61 -20.63 30.35
N ARG A 645 4.71 -20.89 31.31
CA ARG A 645 4.01 -19.84 32.05
C ARG A 645 4.64 -19.69 33.43
N ALA A 646 4.97 -18.47 33.75
CA ALA A 646 5.63 -18.15 34.99
C ALA A 646 5.15 -16.79 35.53
N PHE A 647 5.34 -16.54 36.82
CA PHE A 647 5.19 -15.19 37.36
C PHE A 647 6.30 -14.30 36.81
N ASP A 648 5.96 -13.04 36.44
CA ASP A 648 6.95 -12.04 35.98
C ASP A 648 7.82 -11.63 37.19
N LYS A 649 8.94 -12.34 37.41
CA LYS A 649 9.90 -12.12 38.48
C LYS A 649 11.32 -12.00 37.91
N PRO A 650 12.19 -11.15 38.51
CA PRO A 650 13.61 -11.15 38.18
C PRO A 650 14.19 -12.56 38.25
N ASN A 651 15.08 -12.91 37.31
CA ASN A 651 15.81 -14.18 37.20
C ASN A 651 15.05 -15.40 36.63
N VAL A 652 13.76 -15.34 36.36
CA VAL A 652 13.03 -16.49 35.73
C VAL A 652 13.61 -16.86 34.36
N ILE A 653 13.87 -15.90 33.50
CA ILE A 653 14.47 -16.13 32.16
C ILE A 653 15.92 -16.66 32.28
N PRO A 654 16.82 -16.05 33.09
CA PRO A 654 18.14 -16.62 33.35
C PRO A 654 18.11 -18.03 33.91
N ASP A 655 17.18 -18.33 34.82
CA ASP A 655 17.06 -19.68 35.43
C ASP A 655 16.60 -20.70 34.37
N ILE A 656 15.68 -20.34 33.46
CA ILE A 656 15.27 -21.21 32.37
C ILE A 656 16.45 -21.46 31.41
N ALA A 657 17.18 -20.43 31.04
CA ALA A 657 18.34 -20.55 30.14
C ALA A 657 19.45 -21.40 30.77
N SER A 658 19.73 -21.21 32.07
CA SER A 658 20.70 -22.02 32.80
C SER A 658 20.27 -23.49 32.83
N ARG A 659 19.00 -23.77 33.04
CA ARG A 659 18.49 -25.14 33.14
C ARG A 659 18.51 -25.88 31.78
N VAL A 660 18.29 -25.17 30.69
CA VAL A 660 18.46 -25.72 29.33
C VAL A 660 19.94 -26.04 29.08
N ASN A 661 20.83 -25.11 29.42
CA ASN A 661 22.27 -25.29 29.27
C ASN A 661 22.82 -26.45 30.16
N ASP A 662 22.37 -26.57 31.41
CA ASP A 662 22.69 -27.68 32.29
C ASP A 662 22.26 -29.04 31.75
N SER A 663 21.24 -29.05 30.91
CA SER A 663 20.78 -30.25 30.19
C SER A 663 21.59 -30.54 28.93
N ARG A 664 22.59 -29.69 28.59
CA ARG A 664 23.43 -29.75 27.38
C ARG A 664 22.66 -29.70 26.07
N LEU A 665 21.51 -29.01 26.08
CA LEU A 665 20.68 -28.83 24.94
C LEU A 665 20.92 -27.44 24.28
N SER A 666 20.88 -27.40 22.96
CA SER A 666 20.96 -26.14 22.23
C SER A 666 19.61 -25.48 22.20
N MET A 667 19.55 -24.18 22.53
CA MET A 667 18.34 -23.37 22.43
C MET A 667 18.46 -22.45 21.22
N SER A 668 17.60 -22.65 20.23
CA SER A 668 17.62 -21.91 18.98
C SER A 668 16.70 -20.68 18.97
N TYR A 669 15.73 -20.61 19.89
CA TYR A 669 14.77 -19.52 19.99
C TYR A 669 14.34 -19.29 21.45
N LEU A 670 14.19 -18.02 21.86
CA LEU A 670 13.58 -17.60 23.10
C LEU A 670 12.81 -16.30 22.87
N ASN A 671 11.55 -16.28 23.28
CA ASN A 671 10.70 -15.11 23.28
C ASN A 671 9.92 -15.06 24.59
N ALA A 672 9.86 -13.91 25.24
CA ALA A 672 9.13 -13.71 26.48
C ALA A 672 8.23 -12.49 26.37
N LYS A 673 6.98 -12.62 26.82
CA LYS A 673 6.00 -11.53 26.85
C LYS A 673 5.19 -11.58 28.13
N VAL A 674 4.92 -10.42 28.73
CA VAL A 674 4.07 -10.29 29.92
C VAL A 674 2.62 -10.12 29.47
N VAL A 675 1.71 -10.88 30.09
CA VAL A 675 0.26 -10.85 29.78
C VAL A 675 -0.45 -9.93 30.77
N LYS A 676 -1.64 -9.47 30.42
CA LYS A 676 -2.42 -8.51 31.24
C LYS A 676 -2.66 -8.90 32.70
N ASN A 677 -2.45 -10.15 33.07
CA ASN A 677 -2.63 -10.65 34.45
C ASN A 677 -1.34 -10.60 35.28
N GLY A 678 -0.22 -10.08 34.76
CA GLY A 678 1.06 -10.07 35.45
C GLY A 678 1.85 -11.36 35.36
N ASP A 679 1.42 -12.32 34.53
CA ASP A 679 2.14 -13.55 34.24
C ASP A 679 3.05 -13.36 33.01
N ALA A 680 4.19 -14.04 32.98
CA ALA A 680 5.07 -14.11 31.82
C ALA A 680 4.79 -15.39 31.02
N VAL A 681 4.64 -15.26 29.71
CA VAL A 681 4.61 -16.39 28.79
C VAL A 681 5.94 -16.40 28.04
N ILE A 682 6.66 -17.51 28.14
CA ILE A 682 8.01 -17.68 27.61
C ILE A 682 8.00 -18.85 26.62
N ASP A 683 8.26 -18.56 25.35
CA ASP A 683 8.36 -19.54 24.28
C ASP A 683 9.83 -19.86 24.02
N ILE A 684 10.23 -21.11 24.11
CA ILE A 684 11.58 -21.57 23.78
C ILE A 684 11.53 -22.67 22.74
N THR A 685 12.53 -22.72 21.86
CA THR A 685 12.77 -23.84 20.94
C THR A 685 14.12 -24.45 21.25
N VAL A 686 14.13 -25.76 21.49
CA VAL A 686 15.32 -26.53 21.83
C VAL A 686 15.56 -27.63 20.83
N GLU A 687 16.82 -28.00 20.66
CA GLU A 687 17.23 -29.14 19.83
C GLU A 687 17.40 -30.38 20.66
N ILE A 688 16.70 -31.44 20.30
CA ILE A 688 16.63 -32.70 21.09
C ILE A 688 16.75 -33.91 20.16
N THR A 689 17.05 -35.06 20.71
CA THR A 689 17.19 -36.34 19.98
C THR A 689 15.89 -37.15 19.96
N ASP A 690 15.13 -37.12 21.06
CA ASP A 690 13.90 -37.91 21.23
C ASP A 690 12.89 -37.26 22.20
N SER A 691 11.70 -37.85 22.31
CA SER A 691 10.63 -37.37 23.18
C SER A 691 10.96 -37.52 24.70
N GLU A 692 11.76 -38.51 25.09
CA GLU A 692 12.15 -38.69 26.50
C GLU A 692 13.09 -37.59 26.98
N GLU A 693 13.98 -37.11 26.11
CA GLU A 693 14.87 -35.98 26.41
C GLU A 693 14.05 -34.68 26.59
N LEU A 694 13.01 -34.49 25.75
CA LEU A 694 12.08 -33.38 25.88
C LEU A 694 11.32 -33.42 27.20
N GLU A 695 10.78 -34.56 27.58
CA GLU A 695 10.03 -34.74 28.85
C GLU A 695 10.91 -34.46 30.05
N ARG A 696 12.15 -34.99 30.06
CA ARG A 696 13.14 -34.74 31.13
C ARG A 696 13.46 -33.25 31.26
N LEU A 697 13.58 -32.51 30.13
CA LEU A 697 13.77 -31.09 30.16
C LEU A 697 12.52 -30.36 30.72
N MET A 698 11.34 -30.71 30.27
CA MET A 698 10.09 -30.10 30.72
C MET A 698 9.88 -30.31 32.25
N GLU A 699 10.20 -31.48 32.79
CA GLU A 699 10.13 -31.73 34.19
C GLU A 699 11.15 -30.89 35.02
N LYS A 700 12.36 -30.69 34.49
CA LYS A 700 13.35 -29.80 35.09
C LYS A 700 12.91 -28.34 35.09
N LEU A 701 12.26 -27.90 34.02
CA LEU A 701 11.74 -26.55 33.91
C LEU A 701 10.56 -26.28 34.86
N LYS A 702 9.68 -27.28 35.07
CA LYS A 702 8.59 -27.21 36.05
C LYS A 702 9.05 -27.02 37.49
N ARG A 703 10.29 -27.43 37.83
CA ARG A 703 10.86 -27.32 39.19
C ARG A 703 11.52 -25.95 39.45
N ILE A 704 11.53 -25.05 38.47
CA ILE A 704 12.07 -23.70 38.67
C ILE A 704 11.06 -22.88 39.48
N ASN A 705 11.56 -22.17 40.50
CA ASN A 705 10.70 -21.28 41.30
C ASN A 705 10.01 -20.22 40.42
N ASN A 706 8.71 -20.00 40.67
CA ASN A 706 7.83 -19.09 39.91
C ASN A 706 7.39 -19.58 38.53
N VAL A 707 7.77 -20.76 38.08
CA VAL A 707 7.17 -21.42 36.92
C VAL A 707 5.85 -22.03 37.33
N LEU A 708 4.77 -21.73 36.61
CA LEU A 708 3.43 -22.22 36.90
C LEU A 708 3.13 -23.47 36.09
N GLU A 709 3.39 -23.41 34.79
CA GLU A 709 3.07 -24.48 33.83
C GLU A 709 4.13 -24.56 32.74
N VAL A 710 4.43 -25.77 32.29
CA VAL A 710 5.31 -26.03 31.15
C VAL A 710 4.62 -27.03 30.27
N TYR A 711 4.40 -26.68 29.02
CA TYR A 711 3.77 -27.56 28.04
C TYR A 711 4.40 -27.41 26.68
N ARG A 712 4.36 -28.48 25.92
CA ARG A 712 4.79 -28.47 24.52
C ARG A 712 3.80 -27.66 23.71
N ILE A 713 4.27 -26.73 22.90
CA ILE A 713 3.40 -25.85 22.11
C ILE A 713 2.53 -26.71 21.20
N LYS A 714 1.22 -26.67 21.43
CA LYS A 714 0.22 -27.20 20.51
C LYS A 714 -0.10 -26.11 19.53
N ALA A 715 0.17 -26.34 18.25
CA ALA A 715 -0.07 -25.36 17.21
C ALA A 715 -1.51 -24.83 17.24
N TRP A 716 -1.58 -23.53 17.03
CA TRP A 716 -2.83 -22.79 16.87
C TRP A 716 -3.42 -22.98 15.48
#